data_611b8ace719f4ea4ed4dc2f5d5b306a0
#
_entry.id   611b8ace719f4ea4ed4dc2f5d5b306a0
#
_cell.length_a   1.000
_cell.length_b   1.000
_cell.length_c   1.000
_cell.angle_alpha   90.00
_cell.angle_beta   90.00
_cell.angle_gamma   90.00
#
_symmetry.space_group_name_H-M   'P 1'
#
loop_
_entity.id
_entity.type
_entity.pdbx_description
1 polymer ?
#
loop_
_entity_poly.entity_id
_entity_poly.type
_entity_poly.pdbx_seq_one_letter_code
_entity_poly.pdbx_strand_id
1 'polypeptide(L)'
;MPLHLKTWTRCSALFVSAALTWAPAALACAGGDSGGDGLYSATFQARAVCRPDEEALLLHYGHAFATGEGLQAPDLSKVNVDEWVAFFDGKVPAETWSKLLYKDPLSRLDALIFALQGKAGAATRPADQPFLSYGDRPTLIAALFYVGFAKRVEPWIPQLAADAWGPFKGSTATVGPEALAKLLASGVKAHAAATHPALKQRYAFQLLRLYFHHRPPAEGLRFFEEHAAEFATTSSIAYRAKGLAAGLLRKQGRVAEANVAYAELYDRFPPMKVSALQSLSWRDDAVWTATLAQAKTTRTKTVLWQALGYRADGPRAMKAIRELDPTSDLLPLLIARELNALEEEFRTDAPPPESVSKRLAALSAFVEVGSEKGNVAMPAAWDLAAGHLRAKTGDLAGALRFLERAAKRPNLSAALQQQLRASRFLAVLESKAPLEPTDDASVVRELEWLWPADRGDERLATLGRLAQSRIAAKLVARGEPLAAACFSGDLGTMVTDASQAARFVEFIDAPPTGVLQAFALTHCARSRESIRQLQGLVALYTGDLSQAAAVLGTGQDARLLADPFVSRIKDCHDCDAADPKHKTYTRSQFVQRLAKLATEADAQPAKAAQKRFELATGLYNMTWYGNGRATYWGTLLSDGSPVTHDVKPAMAEYRKVLELTKDRELAARATFALAKCELAQFYETRPQTDERDFVAGPAFKSLASSYAGTKYYREVLQECGYFKTFVNKR
;
A
#
# COMPACT_ATOMS: atom_id res chain seq x y z
N MET A 1 9.63 -53.34 16.88
CA MET A 1 10.83 -52.56 16.66
C MET A 1 10.40 -51.14 16.25
N PRO A 2 10.52 -50.16 17.10
CA PRO A 2 10.32 -48.76 16.72
C PRO A 2 11.61 -47.96 16.97
N LEU A 3 12.20 -47.45 15.93
CA LEU A 3 13.28 -46.46 16.00
C LEU A 3 13.16 -45.52 14.78
N HIS A 4 13.20 -44.27 15.03
CA HIS A 4 13.21 -43.10 14.13
C HIS A 4 11.94 -42.24 14.07
N LEU A 5 11.60 -41.62 15.20
CA LEU A 5 10.65 -40.47 15.23
C LEU A 5 11.02 -39.46 16.32
N LYS A 6 12.32 -39.13 16.50
CA LYS A 6 12.75 -38.15 17.51
C LYS A 6 13.69 -37.06 17.01
N THR A 7 13.97 -36.95 15.72
CA THR A 7 14.95 -35.96 15.18
C THR A 7 14.33 -34.86 14.32
N TRP A 8 13.04 -34.85 14.07
CA TRP A 8 12.40 -33.81 13.22
C TRP A 8 11.75 -32.64 13.98
N THR A 9 11.56 -32.76 15.28
CA THR A 9 10.89 -31.74 16.09
C THR A 9 11.82 -30.59 16.58
N ARG A 10 13.14 -30.71 16.41
CA ARG A 10 14.07 -29.65 16.83
C ARG A 10 14.53 -28.74 15.69
N CYS A 11 14.41 -29.11 14.43
CA CYS A 11 14.76 -28.26 13.29
C CYS A 11 13.62 -27.32 12.86
N SER A 12 12.35 -27.68 13.13
CA SER A 12 11.20 -26.86 12.75
C SER A 12 11.03 -25.61 13.62
N ALA A 13 11.53 -25.61 14.85
CA ALA A 13 11.43 -24.46 15.76
C ALA A 13 12.46 -23.35 15.43
N LEU A 14 13.59 -23.72 14.81
CA LEU A 14 14.64 -22.75 14.43
C LEU A 14 14.36 -22.09 13.06
N PHE A 15 13.62 -22.74 12.18
CA PHE A 15 13.24 -22.17 10.89
C PHE A 15 12.07 -21.18 10.98
N VAL A 16 11.14 -21.39 11.92
CA VAL A 16 10.02 -20.45 12.15
C VAL A 16 10.49 -19.15 12.82
N SER A 17 11.53 -19.20 13.66
CA SER A 17 12.10 -17.98 14.27
C SER A 17 12.95 -17.14 13.29
N ALA A 18 13.59 -17.77 12.30
CA ALA A 18 14.37 -17.05 11.28
C ALA A 18 13.48 -16.41 10.19
N ALA A 19 12.33 -17.02 9.87
CA ALA A 19 11.39 -16.46 8.89
C ALA A 19 10.62 -15.23 9.40
N LEU A 20 10.43 -15.10 10.72
CA LEU A 20 9.75 -13.96 11.34
C LEU A 20 10.63 -12.73 11.54
N THR A 21 11.96 -12.88 11.46
CA THR A 21 12.91 -11.74 11.57
C THR A 21 13.35 -11.18 10.21
N TRP A 22 13.03 -11.86 9.10
CA TRP A 22 13.42 -11.43 7.74
C TRP A 22 12.27 -10.82 6.92
N ALA A 23 11.02 -10.99 7.33
CA ALA A 23 9.88 -10.42 6.63
C ALA A 23 9.83 -8.87 6.61
N PRO A 24 10.26 -8.14 7.65
CA PRO A 24 10.29 -6.67 7.59
C PRO A 24 11.37 -6.10 6.68
N ALA A 25 12.50 -6.81 6.51
CA ALA A 25 13.62 -6.30 5.71
C ALA A 25 13.39 -6.42 4.18
N ALA A 26 12.62 -7.42 3.74
CA ALA A 26 12.30 -7.60 2.32
C ALA A 26 11.27 -6.58 1.80
N LEU A 27 10.38 -6.09 2.68
CA LEU A 27 9.40 -5.05 2.33
C LEU A 27 10.01 -3.64 2.27
N ALA A 28 11.17 -3.42 2.88
CA ALA A 28 11.82 -2.12 2.93
C ALA A 28 12.78 -1.86 1.76
N CYS A 29 13.29 -2.90 1.11
CA CYS A 29 14.12 -2.76 -0.09
C CYS A 29 13.31 -2.68 -1.40
N ALA A 30 11.99 -2.88 -1.34
CA ALA A 30 11.07 -2.69 -2.46
C ALA A 30 10.56 -1.23 -2.60
N GLY A 31 11.10 -0.29 -1.83
CA GLY A 31 10.89 1.15 -1.97
C GLY A 31 11.69 1.76 -3.10
N GLY A 32 11.81 1.09 -4.22
CA GLY A 32 12.18 1.68 -5.51
C GLY A 32 10.94 2.29 -6.10
N ASP A 33 10.97 3.56 -6.24
CA ASP A 33 10.21 4.55 -6.98
C ASP A 33 9.42 4.00 -8.19
N SER A 34 8.53 3.08 -7.94
CA SER A 34 7.39 2.84 -8.82
C SER A 34 6.27 3.67 -8.24
N GLY A 35 5.92 4.74 -8.92
CA GLY A 35 4.77 5.57 -8.59
C GLY A 35 3.62 4.68 -8.15
N GLY A 36 3.01 5.03 -7.01
CA GLY A 36 2.05 4.22 -6.30
C GLY A 36 0.75 3.87 -7.03
N ASP A 37 0.81 3.65 -8.31
CA ASP A 37 -0.33 3.51 -9.21
C ASP A 37 -0.93 2.11 -9.24
N GLY A 38 -0.36 1.15 -8.53
CA GLY A 38 -0.82 -0.24 -8.58
C GLY A 38 -1.37 -0.80 -7.27
N LEU A 39 -1.37 -0.04 -6.17
CA LEU A 39 -1.54 -0.64 -4.84
C LEU A 39 -2.97 -0.59 -4.29
N TYR A 40 -3.90 0.10 -4.93
CA TYR A 40 -5.25 0.24 -4.40
C TYR A 40 -6.31 0.09 -5.49
N SER A 41 -7.16 -0.95 -5.37
CA SER A 41 -8.20 -1.24 -6.34
C SER A 41 -9.63 -1.11 -5.80
N ALA A 42 -9.79 -0.86 -4.50
CA ALA A 42 -11.10 -0.74 -3.91
C ALA A 42 -11.77 0.60 -4.23
N THR A 43 -13.03 0.52 -4.67
CA THR A 43 -13.88 1.67 -4.99
C THR A 43 -15.00 1.87 -3.97
N PHE A 44 -15.23 0.92 -3.06
CA PHE A 44 -16.21 1.03 -1.98
C PHE A 44 -15.61 1.71 -0.76
N GLN A 45 -16.20 2.81 -0.32
CA GLN A 45 -15.75 3.57 0.84
C GLN A 45 -16.29 2.98 2.16
N ALA A 46 -15.43 2.34 2.94
CA ALA A 46 -15.80 1.85 4.27
C ALA A 46 -16.30 2.98 5.20
N ARG A 47 -15.73 4.20 5.08
CA ARG A 47 -16.17 5.38 5.86
C ARG A 47 -17.63 5.74 5.62
N ALA A 48 -18.20 5.40 4.47
CA ALA A 48 -19.62 5.65 4.20
C ALA A 48 -20.56 4.81 5.08
N VAL A 49 -20.09 3.67 5.58
CA VAL A 49 -20.89 2.67 6.29
C VAL A 49 -20.36 2.33 7.70
N CYS A 50 -19.23 2.89 8.12
CA CYS A 50 -18.71 2.70 9.47
C CYS A 50 -19.33 3.65 10.48
N ARG A 51 -19.27 3.26 11.74
CA ARG A 51 -19.67 4.13 12.87
C ARG A 51 -18.51 5.10 13.21
N PRO A 52 -18.80 6.25 13.83
CA PRO A 52 -17.75 7.21 14.22
C PRO A 52 -16.67 6.61 15.13
N ASP A 53 -17.03 5.66 15.99
CA ASP A 53 -16.09 4.98 16.89
C ASP A 53 -15.21 3.93 16.18
N GLU A 54 -15.50 3.60 14.95
CA GLU A 54 -14.73 2.69 14.09
C GLU A 54 -13.72 3.41 13.20
N GLU A 55 -13.69 4.74 13.19
CA GLU A 55 -12.78 5.55 12.36
C GLU A 55 -11.31 5.14 12.53
N ALA A 56 -10.91 4.79 13.77
CA ALA A 56 -9.55 4.33 14.05
C ALA A 56 -9.18 2.98 13.38
N LEU A 57 -10.16 2.23 12.89
CA LEU A 57 -9.96 0.98 12.14
C LEU A 57 -9.85 1.23 10.64
N LEU A 58 -10.22 2.43 10.17
CA LEU A 58 -10.11 2.79 8.76
C LEU A 58 -8.69 3.27 8.48
N LEU A 59 -7.94 2.45 7.79
CA LEU A 59 -6.59 2.79 7.37
C LEU A 59 -6.64 3.62 6.08
N HIS A 60 -5.69 4.52 5.93
CA HIS A 60 -5.56 5.36 4.73
C HIS A 60 -5.33 4.52 3.47
N TYR A 61 -4.61 3.40 3.62
CA TYR A 61 -4.29 2.49 2.53
C TYR A 61 -5.29 1.34 2.48
N GLY A 62 -6.02 1.19 1.37
CA GLY A 62 -7.06 0.19 1.23
C GLY A 62 -6.58 -1.24 1.40
N HIS A 63 -5.38 -1.56 0.91
CA HIS A 63 -4.77 -2.86 1.13
C HIS A 63 -4.63 -3.17 2.63
N ALA A 64 -4.14 -2.24 3.43
CA ALA A 64 -4.02 -2.39 4.87
C ALA A 64 -5.37 -2.58 5.56
N PHE A 65 -6.42 -1.89 5.11
CA PHE A 65 -7.78 -2.11 5.61
C PHE A 65 -8.31 -3.51 5.25
N ALA A 66 -8.08 -3.95 4.02
CA ALA A 66 -8.52 -5.27 3.55
C ALA A 66 -7.79 -6.43 4.26
N THR A 67 -6.51 -6.28 4.58
CA THR A 67 -5.69 -7.29 5.27
C THR A 67 -5.71 -7.16 6.79
N GLY A 68 -6.02 -5.98 7.33
CA GLY A 68 -5.91 -5.65 8.75
C GLY A 68 -4.47 -5.50 9.23
N GLU A 69 -3.52 -5.35 8.31
CA GLU A 69 -2.11 -5.13 8.61
C GLU A 69 -1.81 -3.63 8.80
N GLY A 70 -0.76 -3.31 9.53
CA GLY A 70 -0.31 -1.92 9.70
C GLY A 70 -1.17 -1.05 10.63
N LEU A 71 -2.13 -1.62 11.37
CA LEU A 71 -2.89 -0.88 12.38
C LEU A 71 -1.96 -0.26 13.43
N GLN A 72 -2.02 1.06 13.58
CA GLN A 72 -1.32 1.79 14.62
C GLN A 72 -2.31 2.30 15.67
N ALA A 73 -2.02 2.00 16.94
CA ALA A 73 -2.83 2.54 18.03
C ALA A 73 -2.69 4.07 18.08
N PRO A 74 -3.80 4.82 18.23
CA PRO A 74 -3.73 6.27 18.35
C PRO A 74 -2.89 6.69 19.56
N ASP A 75 -2.21 7.82 19.44
CA ASP A 75 -1.55 8.45 20.58
C ASP A 75 -2.60 8.98 21.57
N LEU A 76 -2.57 8.46 22.80
CA LEU A 76 -3.47 8.85 23.87
C LEU A 76 -3.06 10.16 24.58
N SER A 77 -1.98 10.80 24.15
CA SER A 77 -1.50 12.05 24.77
C SER A 77 -2.53 13.17 24.70
N LYS A 78 -3.19 13.30 23.53
CA LYS A 78 -4.28 14.30 23.37
C LYS A 78 -5.44 14.03 24.33
N VAL A 79 -5.90 12.80 24.44
CA VAL A 79 -6.99 12.43 25.38
C VAL A 79 -6.61 12.76 26.80
N ASN A 80 -5.38 12.47 27.22
CA ASN A 80 -4.89 12.79 28.56
C ASN A 80 -4.80 14.32 28.79
N VAL A 81 -4.37 15.09 27.79
CA VAL A 81 -4.35 16.56 27.86
C VAL A 81 -5.75 17.12 27.99
N ASP A 82 -6.70 16.64 27.19
CA ASP A 82 -8.10 17.09 27.22
C ASP A 82 -8.72 16.81 28.59
N GLU A 83 -8.42 15.67 29.22
CA GLU A 83 -8.86 15.39 30.60
C GLU A 83 -8.25 16.33 31.63
N TRP A 84 -6.98 16.76 31.47
CA TRP A 84 -6.38 17.76 32.34
C TRP A 84 -7.00 19.14 32.13
N VAL A 85 -7.30 19.52 30.90
CA VAL A 85 -8.04 20.77 30.62
C VAL A 85 -9.41 20.76 31.28
N ALA A 86 -10.14 19.65 31.15
CA ALA A 86 -11.45 19.50 31.80
C ALA A 86 -11.35 19.49 33.30
N PHE A 87 -10.35 18.87 33.92
CA PHE A 87 -10.12 18.85 35.36
C PHE A 87 -9.94 20.26 35.95
N PHE A 88 -9.42 21.19 35.17
CA PHE A 88 -9.19 22.59 35.54
C PHE A 88 -10.17 23.58 34.87
N ASP A 89 -11.39 23.11 34.50
CA ASP A 89 -12.49 23.90 33.92
C ASP A 89 -12.05 24.73 32.68
N GLY A 90 -11.10 24.25 31.90
CA GLY A 90 -10.56 24.96 30.75
C GLY A 90 -9.64 26.15 31.07
N LYS A 91 -9.40 26.46 32.34
CA LYS A 91 -8.66 27.66 32.80
C LYS A 91 -7.15 27.56 32.49
N VAL A 92 -6.62 26.35 32.31
CA VAL A 92 -5.23 26.10 31.86
C VAL A 92 -5.29 25.49 30.48
N PRO A 93 -4.75 26.17 29.44
CA PRO A 93 -4.84 25.73 28.06
C PRO A 93 -4.18 24.39 27.77
N ALA A 94 -4.69 23.68 26.77
CA ALA A 94 -4.18 22.38 26.32
C ALA A 94 -2.69 22.40 25.97
N GLU A 95 -2.23 23.45 25.29
CA GLU A 95 -0.82 23.62 24.92
C GLU A 95 0.08 23.70 26.15
N THR A 96 -0.37 24.42 27.21
CA THR A 96 0.37 24.55 28.48
C THR A 96 0.49 23.19 29.17
N TRP A 97 -0.60 22.41 29.24
CA TRP A 97 -0.57 21.06 29.76
C TRP A 97 0.29 20.11 28.92
N SER A 98 0.14 20.14 27.60
CA SER A 98 0.91 19.30 26.70
C SER A 98 2.41 19.52 26.86
N LYS A 99 2.85 20.77 26.97
CA LYS A 99 4.25 21.13 27.20
C LYS A 99 4.73 20.61 28.55
N LEU A 100 4.00 20.84 29.62
CA LEU A 100 4.37 20.40 30.97
C LEU A 100 4.46 18.87 31.07
N LEU A 101 3.47 18.17 30.51
CA LEU A 101 3.38 16.71 30.60
C LEU A 101 4.48 16.00 29.81
N TYR A 102 4.73 16.43 28.56
CA TYR A 102 5.49 15.66 27.60
C TYR A 102 6.83 16.28 27.15
N LYS A 103 7.04 17.59 27.35
CA LYS A 103 8.26 18.28 26.88
C LYS A 103 9.13 18.81 28.02
N ASP A 104 8.54 19.31 29.07
CA ASP A 104 9.29 19.93 30.17
C ASP A 104 9.95 18.87 31.09
N PRO A 105 11.19 19.07 31.55
CA PRO A 105 11.86 18.18 32.48
C PRO A 105 11.31 18.30 33.90
N LEU A 106 11.62 17.32 34.79
CA LEU A 106 11.14 17.30 36.18
C LEU A 106 11.60 18.56 36.96
N SER A 107 12.80 19.06 36.73
CA SER A 107 13.30 20.30 37.37
C SER A 107 12.44 21.54 37.08
N ARG A 108 11.80 21.55 35.90
CA ARG A 108 10.89 22.63 35.55
C ARG A 108 9.59 22.57 36.34
N LEU A 109 9.10 21.38 36.56
CA LEU A 109 7.93 21.14 37.40
C LEU A 109 8.18 21.57 38.86
N ASP A 110 9.37 21.24 39.40
CA ASP A 110 9.74 21.64 40.73
C ASP A 110 9.83 23.17 40.90
N ALA A 111 10.37 23.87 39.87
CA ALA A 111 10.40 25.34 39.85
C ALA A 111 9.00 25.96 39.86
N LEU A 112 8.03 25.36 39.09
CA LEU A 112 6.65 25.83 39.08
C LEU A 112 5.95 25.61 40.44
N ILE A 113 6.15 24.44 41.05
CA ILE A 113 5.61 24.15 42.41
C ILE A 113 6.18 25.16 43.45
N PHE A 114 7.49 25.45 43.41
CA PHE A 114 8.10 26.42 44.29
C PHE A 114 7.51 27.83 44.10
N ALA A 115 7.28 28.26 42.85
CA ALA A 115 6.67 29.54 42.56
C ALA A 115 5.22 29.61 43.14
N LEU A 116 4.40 28.56 42.94
CA LEU A 116 3.04 28.49 43.49
C LEU A 116 3.03 28.48 45.02
N GLN A 117 4.05 27.97 45.67
CA GLN A 117 4.26 27.98 47.13
C GLN A 117 4.79 29.33 47.66
N GLY A 118 5.07 30.30 46.79
CA GLY A 118 5.62 31.59 47.17
C GLY A 118 7.07 31.58 47.65
N LYS A 119 7.86 30.54 47.26
CA LYS A 119 9.28 30.44 47.60
C LYS A 119 10.12 31.40 46.81
N ALA A 120 11.01 32.17 47.49
CA ALA A 120 11.88 33.12 46.85
C ALA A 120 12.85 32.43 45.86
N GLY A 121 13.15 33.09 44.72
CA GLY A 121 14.08 32.60 43.70
C GLY A 121 13.54 31.54 42.76
N ALA A 122 12.24 31.26 42.77
CA ALA A 122 11.63 30.33 41.83
C ALA A 122 11.68 30.91 40.38
N ALA A 123 12.30 30.15 39.47
CA ALA A 123 12.45 30.53 38.07
C ALA A 123 11.12 30.27 37.31
N THR A 124 10.40 31.31 36.92
CA THR A 124 9.17 31.26 36.14
C THR A 124 9.38 31.70 34.70
N ARG A 125 8.52 31.26 33.80
CA ARG A 125 8.48 31.65 32.37
C ARG A 125 7.13 32.31 32.04
N PRO A 126 7.02 33.14 31.01
CA PRO A 126 5.72 33.64 30.54
C PRO A 126 4.71 32.53 30.29
N ALA A 127 5.16 31.38 29.76
CA ALA A 127 4.31 30.21 29.50
C ALA A 127 3.74 29.54 30.78
N ASP A 128 4.23 29.87 31.97
CA ASP A 128 3.71 29.34 33.23
C ASP A 128 2.54 30.17 33.79
N GLN A 129 2.28 31.35 33.20
CA GLN A 129 1.27 32.28 33.69
C GLN A 129 -0.11 31.65 33.85
N PRO A 130 -0.60 30.75 32.97
CA PRO A 130 -1.89 30.09 33.20
C PRO A 130 -1.95 29.26 34.48
N PHE A 131 -0.84 28.64 34.89
CA PHE A 131 -0.75 27.94 36.18
C PHE A 131 -0.66 28.91 37.37
N LEU A 132 0.14 29.95 37.23
CA LEU A 132 0.38 30.94 38.30
C LEU A 132 -0.87 31.76 38.64
N SER A 133 -1.74 32.01 37.66
CA SER A 133 -2.99 32.73 37.82
C SER A 133 -4.17 31.85 38.22
N TYR A 134 -3.98 30.52 38.32
CA TYR A 134 -5.07 29.63 38.76
C TYR A 134 -5.43 29.81 40.23
N GLY A 135 -6.72 30.01 40.53
CA GLY A 135 -7.16 30.40 41.86
C GLY A 135 -7.05 29.33 42.94
N ASP A 136 -7.39 28.05 42.61
CA ASP A 136 -7.28 26.94 43.56
C ASP A 136 -5.85 26.34 43.52
N ARG A 137 -4.94 27.06 44.19
CA ARG A 137 -3.53 26.64 44.28
C ARG A 137 -3.31 25.29 44.98
N PRO A 138 -4.03 24.92 46.05
CA PRO A 138 -3.87 23.61 46.68
C PRO A 138 -4.14 22.45 45.74
N THR A 139 -5.26 22.48 44.99
CA THR A 139 -5.58 21.44 44.00
C THR A 139 -4.56 21.40 42.86
N LEU A 140 -4.14 22.56 42.35
CA LEU A 140 -3.11 22.63 41.32
C LEU A 140 -1.77 22.03 41.79
N ILE A 141 -1.31 22.40 42.99
CA ILE A 141 -0.07 21.87 43.57
C ILE A 141 -0.16 20.35 43.74
N ALA A 142 -1.31 19.83 44.22
CA ALA A 142 -1.54 18.39 44.35
C ALA A 142 -1.46 17.69 42.95
N ALA A 143 -2.04 18.28 41.91
CA ALA A 143 -1.95 17.78 40.55
C ALA A 143 -0.48 17.80 40.01
N LEU A 144 0.25 18.86 40.29
CA LEU A 144 1.67 18.96 39.89
C LEU A 144 2.55 17.92 40.61
N PHE A 145 2.30 17.65 41.89
CA PHE A 145 2.97 16.55 42.60
C PHE A 145 2.69 15.19 41.97
N TYR A 146 1.42 14.96 41.56
CA TYR A 146 1.11 13.75 40.80
C TYR A 146 1.88 13.69 39.47
N VAL A 147 1.91 14.77 38.68
CA VAL A 147 2.67 14.82 37.42
C VAL A 147 4.16 14.51 37.67
N GLY A 148 4.73 15.05 38.76
CA GLY A 148 6.10 14.75 39.19
C GLY A 148 6.30 13.26 39.51
N PHE A 149 5.33 12.62 40.17
CA PHE A 149 5.37 11.18 40.39
C PHE A 149 5.29 10.41 39.06
N ALA A 150 4.36 10.76 38.16
CA ALA A 150 4.21 10.12 36.86
C ALA A 150 5.50 10.20 36.03
N LYS A 151 6.16 11.36 35.99
CA LYS A 151 7.46 11.53 35.34
C LYS A 151 8.58 10.67 35.95
N ARG A 152 8.54 10.39 37.25
CA ARG A 152 9.49 9.45 37.90
C ARG A 152 9.17 7.99 37.59
N VAL A 153 7.92 7.66 37.30
CA VAL A 153 7.49 6.31 36.89
C VAL A 153 7.88 6.03 35.43
N GLU A 154 7.84 7.03 34.55
CA GLU A 154 8.01 6.86 33.10
C GLU A 154 9.28 6.10 32.69
N PRO A 155 10.49 6.35 33.27
CA PRO A 155 11.70 5.61 32.93
C PRO A 155 11.66 4.10 33.27
N TRP A 156 10.71 3.69 34.11
CA TRP A 156 10.50 2.30 34.51
C TRP A 156 9.56 1.53 33.57
N ILE A 157 8.91 2.22 32.67
CA ILE A 157 7.96 1.63 31.73
C ILE A 157 8.69 1.41 30.40
N PRO A 158 8.76 0.16 29.89
CA PRO A 158 9.33 -0.09 28.59
C PRO A 158 8.61 0.73 27.52
N GLN A 159 9.34 1.55 26.80
CA GLN A 159 8.81 2.27 25.64
C GLN A 159 8.93 1.34 24.43
N LEU A 160 7.83 1.13 23.72
CA LEU A 160 7.88 0.59 22.37
C LEU A 160 8.62 1.61 21.52
N ALA A 161 9.72 1.19 20.88
CA ALA A 161 10.49 2.08 20.01
C ALA A 161 9.52 2.69 18.96
N ALA A 162 9.46 4.01 18.95
CA ALA A 162 8.65 4.74 17.96
C ALA A 162 9.22 4.57 16.54
N ASP A 163 10.50 4.20 16.42
CA ASP A 163 11.18 3.94 15.16
C ASP A 163 11.53 2.45 15.06
N ALA A 164 10.78 1.73 14.24
CA ALA A 164 11.10 0.35 13.85
C ALA A 164 12.47 0.24 13.12
N TRP A 165 13.09 1.36 12.78
CA TRP A 165 14.34 1.48 12.02
C TRP A 165 15.52 2.03 12.82
N GLY A 166 15.29 2.52 14.07
CA GLY A 166 16.37 2.97 14.94
C GLY A 166 17.05 1.82 15.68
N PRO A 167 18.37 1.90 15.97
CA PRO A 167 19.00 0.92 16.84
C PRO A 167 18.24 0.92 18.17
N PHE A 168 17.86 -0.27 18.66
CA PHE A 168 17.19 -0.49 19.93
C PHE A 168 17.98 0.24 21.04
N LYS A 169 17.64 1.48 21.33
CA LYS A 169 18.02 2.15 22.55
C LYS A 169 17.04 1.72 23.64
N GLY A 170 17.07 0.46 23.98
CA GLY A 170 16.56 0.01 25.25
C GLY A 170 17.45 0.61 26.34
N SER A 171 17.11 1.81 26.78
CA SER A 171 17.59 2.28 28.08
C SER A 171 16.83 1.51 29.16
N THR A 172 17.19 0.26 29.33
CA THR A 172 17.05 -0.40 30.62
C THR A 172 18.18 0.16 31.46
N ALA A 173 17.99 1.35 32.04
CA ALA A 173 18.73 1.66 33.26
C ALA A 173 18.46 0.47 34.19
N THR A 174 19.48 -0.31 34.52
CA THR A 174 19.45 -1.35 35.53
C THR A 174 19.29 -0.66 36.88
N VAL A 175 18.09 -0.17 37.14
CA VAL A 175 17.73 0.47 38.39
C VAL A 175 17.43 -0.66 39.36
N GLY A 176 18.19 -0.75 40.42
CA GLY A 176 18.13 -1.89 41.32
C GLY A 176 16.80 -2.02 42.04
N PRO A 177 16.46 -3.22 42.53
CA PRO A 177 15.18 -3.54 43.17
C PRO A 177 14.84 -2.62 44.34
N GLU A 178 15.85 -2.07 45.02
CA GLU A 178 15.69 -1.11 46.13
C GLU A 178 15.07 0.22 45.64
N ALA A 179 15.52 0.74 44.50
CA ALA A 179 14.97 1.97 43.94
C ALA A 179 13.49 1.80 43.48
N LEU A 180 13.15 0.64 42.93
CA LEU A 180 11.76 0.29 42.63
C LEU A 180 10.90 0.24 43.90
N ALA A 181 11.40 -0.39 44.97
CA ALA A 181 10.70 -0.47 46.24
C ALA A 181 10.43 0.91 46.83
N LYS A 182 11.43 1.81 46.79
CA LYS A 182 11.29 3.21 47.22
C LYS A 182 10.26 3.97 46.38
N LEU A 183 10.26 3.77 45.05
CA LEU A 183 9.30 4.42 44.15
C LEU A 183 7.84 3.93 44.43
N LEU A 184 7.67 2.61 44.60
CA LEU A 184 6.37 2.03 44.96
C LEU A 184 5.86 2.56 46.30
N ALA A 185 6.72 2.55 47.37
CA ALA A 185 6.36 3.05 48.69
C ALA A 185 5.97 4.54 48.64
N SER A 186 6.70 5.36 47.89
CA SER A 186 6.36 6.77 47.69
C SER A 186 5.00 6.97 46.98
N GLY A 187 4.72 6.15 46.00
CA GLY A 187 3.45 6.18 45.29
C GLY A 187 2.25 5.76 46.17
N VAL A 188 2.41 4.68 46.95
CA VAL A 188 1.39 4.23 47.89
C VAL A 188 1.10 5.32 48.92
N LYS A 189 2.13 5.97 49.51
CA LYS A 189 1.97 7.08 50.40
C LYS A 189 1.25 8.26 49.77
N ALA A 190 1.63 8.62 48.54
CA ALA A 190 0.99 9.72 47.79
C ALA A 190 -0.47 9.41 47.42
N HIS A 191 -0.77 8.18 47.02
CA HIS A 191 -2.11 7.69 46.75
C HIS A 191 -3.02 7.80 48.02
N ALA A 192 -2.51 7.33 49.17
CA ALA A 192 -3.25 7.41 50.42
C ALA A 192 -3.50 8.86 50.86
N ALA A 193 -2.57 9.77 50.59
CA ALA A 193 -2.70 11.19 50.92
C ALA A 193 -3.55 11.99 49.92
N ALA A 194 -3.85 11.45 48.75
CA ALA A 194 -4.64 12.12 47.72
C ALA A 194 -6.10 12.22 48.14
N THR A 195 -6.62 13.45 48.24
CA THR A 195 -8.02 13.73 48.63
C THR A 195 -8.93 13.81 47.40
N HIS A 196 -8.41 14.26 46.26
CA HIS A 196 -9.23 14.39 45.07
C HIS A 196 -9.35 13.03 44.32
N PRO A 197 -10.58 12.53 44.07
CA PRO A 197 -10.82 11.20 43.51
C PRO A 197 -10.06 10.95 42.19
N ALA A 198 -10.05 11.94 41.29
CA ALA A 198 -9.34 11.81 39.98
C ALA A 198 -7.82 11.74 40.16
N LEU A 199 -7.21 12.42 41.12
CA LEU A 199 -5.80 12.31 41.43
C LEU A 199 -5.49 10.97 42.09
N LYS A 200 -6.35 10.50 43.00
CA LYS A 200 -6.24 9.18 43.60
C LYS A 200 -6.25 8.08 42.56
N GLN A 201 -7.20 8.09 41.63
CA GLN A 201 -7.27 7.18 40.48
C GLN A 201 -5.98 7.21 39.64
N ARG A 202 -5.44 8.39 39.36
CA ARG A 202 -4.23 8.57 38.59
C ARG A 202 -2.99 8.01 39.30
N TYR A 203 -2.86 8.15 40.61
CA TYR A 203 -1.81 7.52 41.41
C TYR A 203 -1.95 5.98 41.38
N ALA A 204 -3.15 5.44 41.59
CA ALA A 204 -3.42 4.00 41.50
C ALA A 204 -3.04 3.46 40.13
N PHE A 205 -3.33 4.18 39.04
CA PHE A 205 -2.94 3.80 37.68
C PHE A 205 -1.42 3.73 37.51
N GLN A 206 -0.65 4.70 38.01
CA GLN A 206 0.82 4.67 37.91
C GLN A 206 1.40 3.50 38.71
N LEU A 207 0.85 3.21 39.88
CA LEU A 207 1.22 2.04 40.66
C LEU A 207 0.92 0.74 39.89
N LEU A 208 -0.27 0.63 39.30
CA LEU A 208 -0.64 -0.53 38.48
C LEU A 208 0.32 -0.73 37.29
N ARG A 209 0.80 0.35 36.65
CA ARG A 209 1.84 0.28 35.60
C ARG A 209 3.14 -0.37 36.14
N LEU A 210 3.59 0.05 37.33
CA LEU A 210 4.78 -0.53 37.96
C LEU A 210 4.55 -2.01 38.32
N TYR A 211 3.39 -2.38 38.86
CA TYR A 211 3.03 -3.78 39.10
C TYR A 211 3.03 -4.59 37.82
N PHE A 212 2.43 -4.08 36.74
CA PHE A 212 2.34 -4.77 35.46
C PHE A 212 3.69 -5.15 34.87
N HIS A 213 4.69 -4.26 35.03
CA HIS A 213 6.02 -4.45 34.41
C HIS A 213 7.04 -5.11 35.36
N HIS A 214 6.91 -4.97 36.66
CA HIS A 214 7.98 -5.31 37.59
C HIS A 214 7.57 -6.26 38.72
N ARG A 215 6.31 -6.67 38.79
CA ARG A 215 5.83 -7.57 39.83
C ARG A 215 5.17 -8.81 39.24
N PRO A 216 5.03 -9.91 40.03
CA PRO A 216 4.24 -11.07 39.59
C PRO A 216 2.83 -10.66 39.16
N PRO A 217 2.30 -11.21 38.06
CA PRO A 217 0.98 -10.83 37.53
C PRO A 217 -0.16 -10.95 38.58
N ALA A 218 -0.06 -11.91 39.51
CA ALA A 218 -1.05 -12.08 40.58
C ALA A 218 -1.10 -10.90 41.55
N GLU A 219 0.04 -10.27 41.86
CA GLU A 219 0.08 -9.08 42.70
C GLU A 219 -0.56 -7.88 42.00
N GLY A 220 -0.30 -7.71 40.72
CA GLY A 220 -0.90 -6.66 39.90
C GLY A 220 -2.41 -6.78 39.79
N LEU A 221 -2.92 -8.01 39.60
CA LEU A 221 -4.37 -8.24 39.57
C LEU A 221 -5.03 -7.98 40.91
N ARG A 222 -4.44 -8.46 42.00
CA ARG A 222 -4.95 -8.17 43.35
C ARG A 222 -4.96 -6.68 43.60
N PHE A 223 -3.92 -5.95 43.28
CA PHE A 223 -3.88 -4.50 43.36
C PHE A 223 -5.02 -3.83 42.57
N PHE A 224 -5.27 -4.29 41.34
CA PHE A 224 -6.37 -3.77 40.54
C PHE A 224 -7.72 -4.06 41.15
N GLU A 225 -7.97 -5.26 41.73
CA GLU A 225 -9.19 -5.66 42.41
C GLU A 225 -9.43 -4.83 43.69
N GLU A 226 -8.39 -4.61 44.50
CA GLU A 226 -8.43 -3.77 45.71
C GLU A 226 -8.81 -2.30 45.39
N HIS A 227 -8.45 -1.82 44.18
CA HIS A 227 -8.73 -0.46 43.71
C HIS A 227 -9.83 -0.41 42.64
N ALA A 228 -10.63 -1.46 42.48
CA ALA A 228 -11.65 -1.57 41.43
C ALA A 228 -12.67 -0.40 41.45
N ALA A 229 -13.06 0.06 42.63
CA ALA A 229 -13.95 1.20 42.77
C ALA A 229 -13.40 2.49 42.16
N GLU A 230 -12.08 2.72 42.25
CA GLU A 230 -11.42 3.88 41.64
C GLU A 230 -11.44 3.80 40.12
N PHE A 231 -11.40 2.60 39.54
CA PHE A 231 -11.42 2.34 38.08
C PHE A 231 -12.85 2.09 37.54
N ALA A 232 -13.88 2.29 38.32
CA ALA A 232 -15.29 2.13 37.90
C ALA A 232 -15.81 3.31 37.07
N THR A 233 -14.98 4.30 36.75
CA THR A 233 -15.34 5.50 35.98
C THR A 233 -15.20 5.27 34.46
N THR A 234 -15.59 6.28 33.67
CA THR A 234 -15.43 6.31 32.21
C THR A 234 -14.22 7.13 31.74
N SER A 235 -13.30 7.48 32.67
CA SER A 235 -12.06 8.19 32.31
C SER A 235 -11.11 7.34 31.46
N SER A 236 -10.24 7.99 30.67
CA SER A 236 -9.20 7.29 29.92
C SER A 236 -8.29 6.47 30.83
N ILE A 237 -8.02 6.99 32.02
CA ILE A 237 -7.20 6.31 33.04
C ILE A 237 -7.87 5.01 33.50
N ALA A 238 -9.19 5.02 33.72
CA ALA A 238 -9.93 3.82 34.10
C ALA A 238 -9.88 2.75 32.99
N TYR A 239 -10.09 3.12 31.73
CA TYR A 239 -10.00 2.19 30.61
C TYR A 239 -8.58 1.66 30.40
N ARG A 240 -7.57 2.51 30.56
CA ARG A 240 -6.16 2.09 30.48
C ARG A 240 -5.80 1.12 31.62
N ALA A 241 -6.31 1.35 32.83
CA ALA A 241 -6.13 0.43 33.96
C ALA A 241 -6.79 -0.94 33.68
N LYS A 242 -8.01 -0.96 33.14
CA LYS A 242 -8.69 -2.20 32.70
C LYS A 242 -7.89 -2.93 31.60
N GLY A 243 -7.25 -2.19 30.69
CA GLY A 243 -6.35 -2.77 29.68
C GLY A 243 -5.12 -3.44 30.30
N LEU A 244 -4.51 -2.83 31.33
CA LEU A 244 -3.41 -3.45 32.08
C LEU A 244 -3.90 -4.69 32.84
N ALA A 245 -5.07 -4.66 33.46
CA ALA A 245 -5.65 -5.82 34.15
C ALA A 245 -5.89 -6.98 33.16
N ALA A 246 -6.41 -6.71 31.97
CA ALA A 246 -6.55 -7.71 30.90
C ALA A 246 -5.19 -8.29 30.49
N GLY A 247 -4.15 -7.47 30.40
CA GLY A 247 -2.79 -7.92 30.15
C GLY A 247 -2.21 -8.79 31.27
N LEU A 248 -2.52 -8.50 32.51
CA LEU A 248 -2.15 -9.33 33.67
C LEU A 248 -2.84 -10.70 33.65
N LEU A 249 -4.15 -10.74 33.33
CA LEU A 249 -4.89 -12.00 33.10
C LEU A 249 -4.20 -12.84 32.03
N ARG A 250 -3.84 -12.22 30.90
CA ARG A 250 -3.11 -12.91 29.83
C ARG A 250 -1.76 -13.46 30.28
N LYS A 251 -0.99 -12.69 31.06
CA LYS A 251 0.29 -13.12 31.65
C LYS A 251 0.13 -14.33 32.60
N GLN A 252 -1.05 -14.52 33.19
CA GLN A 252 -1.39 -15.68 34.01
C GLN A 252 -1.95 -16.88 33.20
N GLY A 253 -2.03 -16.80 31.88
CA GLY A 253 -2.63 -17.82 31.04
C GLY A 253 -4.17 -17.79 31.02
N ARG A 254 -4.85 -16.85 31.69
CA ARG A 254 -6.30 -16.64 31.71
C ARG A 254 -6.74 -15.89 30.43
N VAL A 255 -6.41 -16.49 29.26
CA VAL A 255 -6.53 -15.82 27.96
C VAL A 255 -7.99 -15.53 27.59
N ALA A 256 -8.91 -16.44 27.91
CA ALA A 256 -10.33 -16.26 27.62
C ALA A 256 -10.92 -15.05 28.37
N GLU A 257 -10.58 -14.86 29.63
CA GLU A 257 -11.00 -13.72 30.43
C GLU A 257 -10.36 -12.42 29.94
N ALA A 258 -9.08 -12.46 29.59
CA ALA A 258 -8.39 -11.32 28.99
C ALA A 258 -9.06 -10.88 27.67
N ASN A 259 -9.43 -11.83 26.80
CA ASN A 259 -10.13 -11.55 25.55
C ASN A 259 -11.49 -10.84 25.80
N VAL A 260 -12.28 -11.29 26.77
CA VAL A 260 -13.54 -10.64 27.12
C VAL A 260 -13.29 -9.20 27.59
N ALA A 261 -12.30 -8.99 28.45
CA ALA A 261 -11.94 -7.65 28.92
C ALA A 261 -11.46 -6.74 27.79
N TYR A 262 -10.66 -7.25 26.85
CA TYR A 262 -10.26 -6.49 25.66
C TYR A 262 -11.44 -6.20 24.73
N ALA A 263 -12.39 -7.11 24.58
CA ALA A 263 -13.60 -6.85 23.80
C ALA A 263 -14.44 -5.72 24.38
N GLU A 264 -14.54 -5.64 25.71
CA GLU A 264 -15.23 -4.52 26.38
C GLU A 264 -14.52 -3.18 26.17
N LEU A 265 -13.18 -3.17 26.17
CA LEU A 265 -12.40 -1.97 25.85
C LEU A 265 -12.59 -1.56 24.38
N TYR A 266 -12.55 -2.51 23.48
CA TYR A 266 -12.78 -2.31 22.04
C TYR A 266 -14.15 -1.68 21.77
N ASP A 267 -15.18 -2.11 22.47
CA ASP A 267 -16.56 -1.61 22.30
C ASP A 267 -16.77 -0.24 22.95
N ARG A 268 -16.24 -0.03 24.16
CA ARG A 268 -16.62 1.10 25.02
C ARG A 268 -15.66 2.29 24.98
N PHE A 269 -14.43 2.12 24.49
CA PHE A 269 -13.44 3.18 24.50
C PHE A 269 -12.71 3.31 23.16
N PRO A 270 -13.24 4.08 22.21
CA PRO A 270 -12.70 4.21 20.85
C PRO A 270 -11.20 4.49 20.77
N PRO A 271 -10.59 5.32 21.66
CA PRO A 271 -9.14 5.56 21.59
C PRO A 271 -8.27 4.32 21.86
N MET A 272 -8.81 3.28 22.50
CA MET A 272 -8.12 2.02 22.72
C MET A 272 -8.60 0.88 21.81
N LYS A 273 -9.50 1.15 20.85
CA LYS A 273 -10.07 0.13 19.96
C LYS A 273 -8.99 -0.65 19.23
N VAL A 274 -8.00 0.01 18.65
CA VAL A 274 -6.89 -0.63 17.93
C VAL A 274 -6.00 -1.47 18.87
N SER A 275 -5.59 -0.92 20.01
CA SER A 275 -4.73 -1.65 20.96
C SER A 275 -5.45 -2.85 21.58
N ALA A 276 -6.74 -2.74 21.85
CA ALA A 276 -7.56 -3.85 22.31
C ALA A 276 -7.68 -4.95 21.25
N LEU A 277 -7.94 -4.57 19.98
CA LEU A 277 -7.98 -5.48 18.85
C LEU A 277 -6.67 -6.25 18.66
N GLN A 278 -5.54 -5.55 18.74
CA GLN A 278 -4.21 -6.16 18.65
C GLN A 278 -3.89 -7.11 19.81
N SER A 279 -4.53 -6.90 20.96
CA SER A 279 -4.32 -7.69 22.17
C SER A 279 -5.19 -8.95 22.22
N LEU A 280 -6.22 -9.07 21.39
CA LEU A 280 -7.07 -10.25 21.32
C LEU A 280 -6.31 -11.48 20.76
N SER A 281 -6.58 -12.66 21.33
CA SER A 281 -6.03 -13.95 20.89
C SER A 281 -7.15 -14.83 20.34
N TRP A 282 -7.09 -15.18 19.03
CA TRP A 282 -8.16 -15.92 18.33
C TRP A 282 -7.66 -17.15 17.55
N ARG A 283 -6.34 -17.38 17.51
CA ARG A 283 -5.75 -18.42 16.65
C ARG A 283 -5.94 -19.85 17.17
N ASP A 284 -6.28 -20.00 18.45
CA ASP A 284 -6.55 -21.26 19.10
C ASP A 284 -8.07 -21.43 19.27
N ASP A 285 -8.68 -22.43 18.62
CA ASP A 285 -10.12 -22.64 18.64
C ASP A 285 -10.65 -23.02 20.03
N ALA A 286 -9.87 -23.68 20.88
CA ALA A 286 -10.25 -24.01 22.25
C ALA A 286 -10.31 -22.74 23.10
N VAL A 287 -9.30 -21.88 22.98
CA VAL A 287 -9.27 -20.56 23.64
C VAL A 287 -10.42 -19.69 23.14
N TRP A 288 -10.70 -19.71 21.83
CA TRP A 288 -11.80 -18.94 21.25
C TRP A 288 -13.16 -19.42 21.78
N THR A 289 -13.40 -20.72 21.82
CA THR A 289 -14.61 -21.31 22.38
C THR A 289 -14.79 -20.96 23.84
N ALA A 290 -13.73 -21.08 24.65
CA ALA A 290 -13.73 -20.64 26.05
C ALA A 290 -14.01 -19.14 26.20
N THR A 291 -13.47 -18.31 25.31
CA THR A 291 -13.73 -16.86 25.28
C THR A 291 -15.22 -16.55 25.07
N LEU A 292 -15.83 -17.19 24.06
CA LEU A 292 -17.26 -17.02 23.79
C LEU A 292 -18.15 -17.54 24.92
N ALA A 293 -17.74 -18.61 25.62
CA ALA A 293 -18.44 -19.11 26.80
C ALA A 293 -18.35 -18.14 28.00
N GLN A 294 -17.24 -17.44 28.18
CA GLN A 294 -17.08 -16.42 29.22
C GLN A 294 -17.85 -15.12 28.91
N ALA A 295 -18.14 -14.82 27.64
CA ALA A 295 -18.87 -13.64 27.23
C ALA A 295 -20.35 -13.75 27.66
N LYS A 296 -20.77 -12.92 28.63
CA LYS A 296 -22.11 -13.00 29.27
C LYS A 296 -23.22 -12.37 28.43
N THR A 297 -22.90 -11.42 27.56
CA THR A 297 -23.91 -10.66 26.81
C THR A 297 -23.81 -10.92 25.31
N THR A 298 -24.93 -10.80 24.61
CA THR A 298 -24.95 -10.84 23.13
C THR A 298 -24.02 -9.78 22.55
N ARG A 299 -24.02 -8.57 23.10
CA ARG A 299 -23.14 -7.49 22.65
C ARG A 299 -21.65 -7.89 22.74
N THR A 300 -21.20 -8.44 23.87
CA THR A 300 -19.80 -8.86 24.02
C THR A 300 -19.45 -9.97 23.01
N LYS A 301 -20.37 -10.93 22.76
CA LYS A 301 -20.16 -11.98 21.75
C LYS A 301 -20.08 -11.42 20.35
N THR A 302 -20.96 -10.50 19.96
CA THR A 302 -20.93 -9.88 18.62
C THR A 302 -19.70 -9.02 18.44
N VAL A 303 -19.24 -8.33 19.47
CA VAL A 303 -17.98 -7.55 19.46
C VAL A 303 -16.75 -8.45 19.28
N LEU A 304 -16.70 -9.57 19.98
CA LEU A 304 -15.63 -10.59 19.79
C LEU A 304 -15.61 -11.08 18.34
N TRP A 305 -16.78 -11.41 17.81
CA TRP A 305 -16.88 -11.83 16.41
C TRP A 305 -16.48 -10.74 15.43
N GLN A 306 -16.85 -9.47 15.66
CA GLN A 306 -16.40 -8.35 14.83
C GLN A 306 -14.87 -8.25 14.84
N ALA A 307 -14.26 -8.34 16.01
CA ALA A 307 -12.80 -8.27 16.14
C ALA A 307 -12.09 -9.42 15.42
N LEU A 308 -12.63 -10.65 15.52
CA LEU A 308 -12.12 -11.80 14.76
C LEU A 308 -12.28 -11.57 13.25
N GLY A 309 -13.47 -11.16 12.81
CA GLY A 309 -13.76 -10.91 11.39
C GLY A 309 -12.88 -9.80 10.81
N TYR A 310 -12.58 -8.78 11.59
CA TYR A 310 -11.66 -7.74 11.16
C TYR A 310 -10.22 -8.25 10.97
N ARG A 311 -9.78 -9.22 11.76
CA ARG A 311 -8.39 -9.69 11.78
C ARG A 311 -8.14 -10.96 10.97
N ALA A 312 -9.14 -11.82 10.77
CA ALA A 312 -8.91 -13.15 10.23
C ALA A 312 -10.04 -13.67 9.30
N ASP A 313 -11.24 -13.92 9.83
CA ASP A 313 -12.31 -14.64 9.14
C ASP A 313 -13.63 -13.85 9.15
N GLY A 314 -13.72 -12.92 8.20
CA GLY A 314 -14.88 -12.05 8.03
C GLY A 314 -16.17 -12.81 7.73
N PRO A 315 -16.21 -13.75 6.78
CA PRO A 315 -17.41 -14.54 6.48
C PRO A 315 -17.97 -15.32 7.67
N ARG A 316 -17.12 -16.03 8.43
CA ARG A 316 -17.50 -16.73 9.65
C ARG A 316 -18.06 -15.77 10.71
N ALA A 317 -17.39 -14.64 10.91
CA ALA A 317 -17.79 -13.65 11.86
C ALA A 317 -19.13 -13.00 11.51
N MET A 318 -19.33 -12.60 10.27
CA MET A 318 -20.59 -12.00 9.80
C MET A 318 -21.77 -12.96 9.97
N LYS A 319 -21.59 -14.26 9.67
CA LYS A 319 -22.60 -15.29 9.90
C LYS A 319 -22.95 -15.40 11.37
N ALA A 320 -21.97 -15.52 12.25
CA ALA A 320 -22.15 -15.64 13.69
C ALA A 320 -22.82 -14.39 14.31
N ILE A 321 -22.41 -13.19 13.91
CA ILE A 321 -23.05 -11.95 14.37
C ILE A 321 -24.51 -11.93 13.95
N ARG A 322 -24.84 -12.26 12.71
CA ARG A 322 -26.20 -12.22 12.20
C ARG A 322 -27.12 -13.27 12.87
N GLU A 323 -26.56 -14.40 13.27
CA GLU A 323 -27.28 -15.41 14.06
C GLU A 323 -27.56 -14.97 15.50
N LEU A 324 -26.62 -14.25 16.11
CA LEU A 324 -26.73 -13.71 17.47
C LEU A 324 -27.61 -12.45 17.54
N ASP A 325 -27.44 -11.55 16.60
CA ASP A 325 -28.12 -10.25 16.50
C ASP A 325 -28.21 -9.80 15.05
N PRO A 326 -29.32 -10.09 14.35
CA PRO A 326 -29.52 -9.64 12.97
C PRO A 326 -29.48 -8.12 12.79
N THR A 327 -29.77 -7.38 13.87
CA THR A 327 -29.82 -5.91 13.87
C THR A 327 -28.51 -5.26 14.29
N SER A 328 -27.44 -6.06 14.42
CA SER A 328 -26.14 -5.57 14.89
C SER A 328 -25.55 -4.47 14.00
N ASP A 329 -25.19 -3.37 14.62
CA ASP A 329 -24.50 -2.23 14.00
C ASP A 329 -23.01 -2.52 13.66
N LEU A 330 -22.54 -3.71 13.99
CA LEU A 330 -21.16 -4.18 13.76
C LEU A 330 -20.94 -4.81 12.39
N LEU A 331 -22.03 -5.19 11.69
CA LEU A 331 -21.95 -5.86 10.39
C LEU A 331 -21.50 -4.96 9.23
N PRO A 332 -21.94 -3.68 9.13
CA PRO A 332 -21.58 -2.85 7.96
C PRO A 332 -20.07 -2.69 7.75
N LEU A 333 -19.30 -2.53 8.82
CA LEU A 333 -17.83 -2.45 8.73
C LEU A 333 -17.21 -3.74 8.16
N LEU A 334 -17.68 -4.92 8.62
CA LEU A 334 -17.16 -6.20 8.13
C LEU A 334 -17.57 -6.44 6.67
N ILE A 335 -18.78 -6.07 6.27
CA ILE A 335 -19.23 -6.12 4.87
C ILE A 335 -18.32 -5.26 3.99
N ALA A 336 -18.06 -4.02 4.40
CA ALA A 336 -17.18 -3.11 3.66
C ALA A 336 -15.75 -3.66 3.55
N ARG A 337 -15.25 -4.27 4.62
CA ARG A 337 -13.91 -4.87 4.64
C ARG A 337 -13.80 -6.06 3.70
N GLU A 338 -14.74 -7.00 3.75
CA GLU A 338 -14.75 -8.16 2.85
C GLU A 338 -14.94 -7.74 1.38
N LEU A 339 -15.77 -6.71 1.14
CA LEU A 339 -15.95 -6.15 -0.19
C LEU A 339 -14.63 -5.55 -0.71
N ASN A 340 -13.93 -4.74 0.12
CA ASN A 340 -12.64 -4.17 -0.26
C ASN A 340 -11.58 -5.27 -0.48
N ALA A 341 -11.56 -6.32 0.35
CA ALA A 341 -10.65 -7.45 0.16
C ALA A 341 -10.89 -8.17 -1.18
N LEU A 342 -12.15 -8.35 -1.56
CA LEU A 342 -12.50 -8.90 -2.88
C LEU A 342 -12.09 -7.95 -4.01
N GLU A 343 -12.32 -6.63 -3.88
CA GLU A 343 -11.92 -5.65 -4.90
C GLU A 343 -10.41 -5.66 -5.15
N GLU A 344 -9.59 -5.86 -4.11
CA GLU A 344 -8.14 -5.99 -4.25
C GLU A 344 -7.71 -7.22 -5.08
N GLU A 345 -8.48 -8.30 -5.01
CA GLU A 345 -8.22 -9.52 -5.78
C GLU A 345 -8.66 -9.41 -7.26
N PHE A 346 -9.51 -8.41 -7.59
CA PHE A 346 -9.92 -8.06 -8.98
C PHE A 346 -8.96 -7.09 -9.69
N ARG A 347 -7.70 -7.01 -9.27
CA ARG A 347 -6.72 -6.02 -9.76
C ARG A 347 -6.29 -6.19 -11.22
N THR A 348 -6.55 -7.31 -11.83
CA THR A 348 -6.15 -7.59 -13.22
C THR A 348 -7.36 -7.61 -14.14
N ASP A 349 -7.16 -7.29 -15.41
CA ASP A 349 -8.18 -7.44 -16.47
C ASP A 349 -8.46 -8.91 -16.79
N ALA A 350 -7.73 -9.84 -16.18
CA ALA A 350 -7.97 -11.27 -16.28
C ALA A 350 -9.22 -11.67 -15.47
N PRO A 351 -9.97 -12.70 -15.91
CA PRO A 351 -11.07 -13.22 -15.13
C PRO A 351 -10.60 -13.63 -13.73
N PRO A 352 -11.36 -13.31 -12.67
CA PRO A 352 -10.95 -13.65 -11.30
C PRO A 352 -10.88 -15.17 -11.12
N PRO A 353 -9.99 -15.67 -10.27
CA PRO A 353 -9.95 -17.07 -9.89
C PRO A 353 -11.31 -17.57 -9.39
N GLU A 354 -11.61 -18.86 -9.58
CA GLU A 354 -12.88 -19.46 -9.16
C GLU A 354 -13.17 -19.27 -7.67
N SER A 355 -12.12 -19.30 -6.84
CA SER A 355 -12.21 -19.03 -5.39
C SER A 355 -12.72 -17.63 -5.07
N VAL A 356 -12.24 -16.63 -5.79
CA VAL A 356 -12.68 -15.23 -5.66
C VAL A 356 -14.12 -15.08 -6.11
N SER A 357 -14.48 -15.68 -7.25
CA SER A 357 -15.86 -15.67 -7.76
C SER A 357 -16.85 -16.33 -6.79
N LYS A 358 -16.47 -17.43 -6.13
CA LYS A 358 -17.27 -18.09 -5.09
C LYS A 358 -17.45 -17.20 -3.85
N ARG A 359 -16.38 -16.54 -3.40
CA ARG A 359 -16.44 -15.62 -2.25
C ARG A 359 -17.33 -14.40 -2.58
N LEU A 360 -17.21 -13.86 -3.77
CA LEU A 360 -18.04 -12.75 -4.24
C LEU A 360 -19.53 -13.13 -4.23
N ALA A 361 -19.87 -14.30 -4.79
CA ALA A 361 -21.23 -14.82 -4.81
C ALA A 361 -21.78 -15.03 -3.39
N ALA A 362 -20.97 -15.59 -2.48
CA ALA A 362 -21.35 -15.80 -1.09
C ALA A 362 -21.59 -14.48 -0.33
N LEU A 363 -20.74 -13.49 -0.52
CA LEU A 363 -20.91 -12.15 0.09
C LEU A 363 -22.15 -11.46 -0.49
N SER A 364 -22.35 -11.53 -1.82
CA SER A 364 -23.54 -10.96 -2.47
C SER A 364 -24.83 -11.56 -1.91
N ALA A 365 -24.91 -12.88 -1.83
CA ALA A 365 -26.06 -13.58 -1.24
C ALA A 365 -26.31 -13.19 0.23
N PHE A 366 -25.24 -13.09 1.04
CA PHE A 366 -25.34 -12.67 2.44
C PHE A 366 -25.94 -11.26 2.56
N VAL A 367 -25.40 -10.32 1.76
CA VAL A 367 -25.81 -8.91 1.81
C VAL A 367 -27.23 -8.73 1.25
N GLU A 368 -27.56 -9.39 0.14
CA GLU A 368 -28.88 -9.30 -0.47
C GLU A 368 -29.99 -9.83 0.44
N VAL A 369 -29.78 -10.97 1.09
CA VAL A 369 -30.73 -11.51 2.07
C VAL A 369 -30.94 -10.54 3.25
N GLY A 370 -29.90 -9.88 3.74
CA GLY A 370 -30.03 -8.85 4.78
C GLY A 370 -30.79 -7.61 4.32
N SER A 371 -30.44 -7.15 3.13
CA SER A 371 -31.07 -6.01 2.47
C SER A 371 -32.57 -6.25 2.18
N GLU A 372 -32.95 -7.45 1.75
CA GLU A 372 -34.35 -7.80 1.46
C GLU A 372 -35.19 -8.01 2.70
N LYS A 373 -34.66 -8.64 3.73
CA LYS A 373 -35.36 -8.81 5.01
C LYS A 373 -35.61 -7.48 5.73
N GLY A 374 -34.74 -6.49 5.54
CA GLY A 374 -34.88 -5.14 6.05
C GLY A 374 -34.73 -4.96 7.57
N ASN A 375 -34.58 -6.04 8.34
CA ASN A 375 -34.35 -6.00 9.79
C ASN A 375 -32.86 -5.90 10.13
N VAL A 376 -32.19 -4.90 9.59
CA VAL A 376 -30.73 -4.70 9.73
C VAL A 376 -30.42 -3.27 10.18
N ALA A 377 -29.33 -3.09 10.90
CA ALA A 377 -28.81 -1.76 11.16
C ALA A 377 -28.35 -1.13 9.85
N MET A 378 -28.57 0.17 9.70
CA MET A 378 -28.16 0.94 8.50
C MET A 378 -28.65 0.32 7.18
N PRO A 379 -29.96 0.17 6.94
CA PRO A 379 -30.48 -0.51 5.74
C PRO A 379 -29.93 0.06 4.42
N ALA A 380 -29.65 1.38 4.37
CA ALA A 380 -29.03 2.03 3.21
C ALA A 380 -27.63 1.47 2.89
N ALA A 381 -26.84 1.12 3.92
CA ALA A 381 -25.52 0.52 3.73
C ALA A 381 -25.60 -0.88 3.11
N TRP A 382 -26.59 -1.68 3.50
CA TRP A 382 -26.83 -3.01 2.94
C TRP A 382 -27.30 -2.93 1.50
N ASP A 383 -28.27 -2.05 1.21
CA ASP A 383 -28.76 -1.82 -0.15
C ASP A 383 -27.60 -1.34 -1.05
N LEU A 384 -26.78 -0.41 -0.55
CA LEU A 384 -25.63 0.11 -1.26
C LEU A 384 -24.56 -0.98 -1.55
N ALA A 385 -24.23 -1.79 -0.55
CA ALA A 385 -23.27 -2.89 -0.71
C ALA A 385 -23.79 -3.96 -1.68
N ALA A 386 -25.09 -4.31 -1.63
CA ALA A 386 -25.70 -5.23 -2.59
C ALA A 386 -25.61 -4.69 -4.01
N GLY A 387 -25.96 -3.43 -4.22
CA GLY A 387 -25.87 -2.77 -5.52
C GLY A 387 -24.44 -2.71 -6.05
N HIS A 388 -23.48 -2.40 -5.19
CA HIS A 388 -22.06 -2.35 -5.54
C HIS A 388 -21.51 -3.73 -5.94
N LEU A 389 -21.85 -4.78 -5.20
CA LEU A 389 -21.47 -6.15 -5.53
C LEU A 389 -22.04 -6.61 -6.87
N ARG A 390 -23.31 -6.28 -7.17
CA ARG A 390 -23.91 -6.52 -8.48
C ARG A 390 -23.23 -5.75 -9.60
N ALA A 391 -22.83 -4.49 -9.35
CA ALA A 391 -22.05 -3.71 -10.30
C ALA A 391 -20.73 -4.41 -10.65
N LYS A 392 -19.99 -4.93 -9.67
CA LYS A 392 -18.73 -5.67 -9.88
C LYS A 392 -18.90 -6.95 -10.72
N THR A 393 -20.09 -7.53 -10.76
CA THR A 393 -20.40 -8.69 -11.62
C THR A 393 -20.91 -8.30 -13.00
N GLY A 394 -21.03 -7.01 -13.31
CA GLY A 394 -21.57 -6.50 -14.56
C GLY A 394 -23.10 -6.62 -14.69
N ASP A 395 -23.80 -6.94 -13.59
CA ASP A 395 -25.28 -6.98 -13.55
C ASP A 395 -25.83 -5.57 -13.30
N LEU A 396 -25.95 -4.79 -14.38
CA LEU A 396 -26.44 -3.41 -14.32
C LEU A 396 -27.84 -3.31 -13.72
N ALA A 397 -28.77 -4.16 -14.17
CA ALA A 397 -30.15 -4.11 -13.72
C ALA A 397 -30.30 -4.45 -12.24
N GLY A 398 -29.61 -5.50 -11.77
CA GLY A 398 -29.54 -5.87 -10.37
C GLY A 398 -28.88 -4.78 -9.52
N ALA A 399 -27.78 -4.20 -10.00
CA ALA A 399 -27.11 -3.10 -9.32
C ALA A 399 -28.04 -1.90 -9.13
N LEU A 400 -28.66 -1.41 -10.20
CA LEU A 400 -29.54 -0.24 -10.16
C LEU A 400 -30.75 -0.46 -9.24
N ARG A 401 -31.35 -1.64 -9.22
CA ARG A 401 -32.45 -1.99 -8.32
C ARG A 401 -32.11 -1.72 -6.85
N PHE A 402 -30.96 -2.19 -6.41
CA PHE A 402 -30.51 -2.00 -5.03
C PHE A 402 -30.07 -0.55 -4.76
N LEU A 403 -29.34 0.07 -5.69
CA LEU A 403 -28.86 1.46 -5.55
C LEU A 403 -30.01 2.48 -5.56
N GLU A 404 -31.09 2.23 -6.30
CA GLU A 404 -32.31 3.04 -6.25
C GLU A 404 -33.03 2.89 -4.91
N ARG A 405 -33.07 1.66 -4.37
CA ARG A 405 -33.62 1.43 -3.04
C ARG A 405 -32.80 2.13 -1.95
N ALA A 406 -31.46 2.08 -2.03
CA ALA A 406 -30.57 2.84 -1.15
C ALA A 406 -30.87 4.34 -1.23
N ALA A 407 -31.05 4.90 -2.43
CA ALA A 407 -31.33 6.32 -2.63
C ALA A 407 -32.66 6.78 -1.99
N LYS A 408 -33.64 5.89 -1.85
CA LYS A 408 -34.94 6.16 -1.25
C LYS A 408 -34.92 6.08 0.30
N ARG A 409 -33.82 5.63 0.90
CA ARG A 409 -33.71 5.57 2.36
C ARG A 409 -33.59 6.97 2.96
N PRO A 410 -34.23 7.23 4.08
CA PRO A 410 -34.14 8.54 4.75
C PRO A 410 -32.75 8.78 5.36
N ASN A 411 -32.40 10.04 5.55
CA ASN A 411 -31.21 10.48 6.32
C ASN A 411 -29.86 9.95 5.81
N LEU A 412 -29.68 9.90 4.48
CA LEU A 412 -28.39 9.51 3.90
C LEU A 412 -27.32 10.55 4.23
N SER A 413 -26.22 10.11 4.84
CA SER A 413 -25.05 10.96 5.04
C SER A 413 -24.43 11.38 3.71
N ALA A 414 -23.65 12.46 3.71
CA ALA A 414 -22.93 12.91 2.52
C ALA A 414 -22.01 11.80 1.97
N ALA A 415 -21.36 11.03 2.83
CA ALA A 415 -20.52 9.90 2.44
C ALA A 415 -21.32 8.78 1.77
N LEU A 416 -22.52 8.44 2.27
CA LEU A 416 -23.40 7.47 1.61
C LEU A 416 -23.90 7.96 0.24
N GLN A 417 -24.23 9.24 0.13
CA GLN A 417 -24.65 9.83 -1.16
C GLN A 417 -23.50 9.80 -2.19
N GLN A 418 -22.30 10.14 -1.75
CA GLN A 418 -21.10 10.08 -2.60
C GLN A 418 -20.82 8.65 -3.06
N GLN A 419 -20.87 7.66 -2.17
CA GLN A 419 -20.67 6.26 -2.51
C GLN A 419 -21.79 5.74 -3.42
N LEU A 420 -23.02 6.16 -3.20
CA LEU A 420 -24.15 5.80 -4.07
C LEU A 420 -23.91 6.28 -5.50
N ARG A 421 -23.44 7.52 -5.67
CA ARG A 421 -23.07 8.07 -6.98
C ARG A 421 -21.92 7.26 -7.60
N ALA A 422 -20.88 6.99 -6.84
CA ALA A 422 -19.74 6.19 -7.28
C ALA A 422 -20.16 4.77 -7.72
N SER A 423 -21.00 4.09 -6.93
CA SER A 423 -21.46 2.74 -7.24
C SER A 423 -22.40 2.69 -8.46
N ARG A 424 -23.22 3.72 -8.69
CA ARG A 424 -24.02 3.84 -9.92
C ARG A 424 -23.14 3.98 -11.15
N PHE A 425 -22.13 4.83 -11.08
CA PHE A 425 -21.19 4.98 -12.18
C PHE A 425 -20.39 3.71 -12.43
N LEU A 426 -19.93 3.05 -11.38
CA LEU A 426 -19.26 1.75 -11.47
C LEU A 426 -20.14 0.72 -12.21
N ALA A 427 -21.43 0.68 -11.91
CA ALA A 427 -22.35 -0.23 -12.58
C ALA A 427 -22.41 -0.01 -14.10
N VAL A 428 -22.40 1.25 -14.54
CA VAL A 428 -22.34 1.60 -15.97
C VAL A 428 -20.99 1.18 -16.58
N LEU A 429 -19.89 1.40 -15.88
CA LEU A 429 -18.54 1.08 -16.35
C LEU A 429 -18.33 -0.43 -16.51
N GLU A 430 -18.76 -1.23 -15.55
CA GLU A 430 -18.59 -2.69 -15.54
C GLU A 430 -19.69 -3.44 -16.34
N SER A 431 -20.74 -2.75 -16.76
CA SER A 431 -21.79 -3.31 -17.60
C SER A 431 -21.22 -3.85 -18.92
N LYS A 432 -21.71 -5.02 -19.33
CA LYS A 432 -21.40 -5.61 -20.66
C LYS A 432 -22.11 -4.90 -21.81
N ALA A 433 -23.11 -4.03 -21.54
CA ALA A 433 -23.76 -3.25 -22.54
C ALA A 433 -22.78 -2.30 -23.25
N PRO A 434 -22.89 -2.10 -24.56
CA PRO A 434 -22.12 -1.09 -25.27
C PRO A 434 -22.42 0.30 -24.69
N LEU A 435 -21.51 1.22 -24.88
CA LEU A 435 -21.71 2.63 -24.57
C LEU A 435 -22.34 3.29 -25.82
N GLU A 436 -23.57 3.67 -25.72
CA GLU A 436 -24.25 4.34 -26.83
C GLU A 436 -23.98 5.86 -26.83
N PRO A 437 -24.00 6.54 -27.98
CA PRO A 437 -23.81 8.00 -28.03
C PRO A 437 -24.80 8.79 -27.17
N THR A 438 -26.00 8.25 -26.90
CA THR A 438 -26.98 8.83 -25.97
C THR A 438 -26.55 8.84 -24.53
N ASP A 439 -25.58 8.00 -24.14
CA ASP A 439 -25.07 7.91 -22.79
C ASP A 439 -23.94 8.92 -22.54
N ASP A 440 -23.31 9.45 -23.59
CA ASP A 440 -22.12 10.29 -23.52
C ASP A 440 -22.27 11.46 -22.55
N ALA A 441 -23.40 12.18 -22.58
CA ALA A 441 -23.61 13.31 -21.68
C ALA A 441 -23.71 12.90 -20.20
N SER A 442 -24.24 11.72 -19.92
CA SER A 442 -24.31 11.20 -18.55
C SER A 442 -22.94 10.75 -18.05
N VAL A 443 -22.16 10.11 -18.91
CA VAL A 443 -20.79 9.67 -18.63
C VAL A 443 -19.88 10.88 -18.39
N VAL A 444 -19.94 11.91 -19.24
CA VAL A 444 -19.16 13.14 -19.08
C VAL A 444 -19.44 13.80 -17.73
N ARG A 445 -20.72 13.90 -17.32
CA ARG A 445 -21.08 14.46 -15.99
C ARG A 445 -20.46 13.71 -14.83
N GLU A 446 -20.33 12.39 -14.93
CA GLU A 446 -19.68 11.59 -13.88
C GLU A 446 -18.15 11.71 -13.95
N LEU A 447 -17.57 11.82 -15.13
CA LEU A 447 -16.15 12.10 -15.32
C LEU A 447 -15.76 13.48 -14.78
N GLU A 448 -16.53 14.53 -15.06
CA GLU A 448 -16.32 15.87 -14.52
C GLU A 448 -16.40 15.90 -13.00
N TRP A 449 -17.28 15.08 -12.42
CA TRP A 449 -17.35 14.93 -10.97
C TRP A 449 -16.10 14.23 -10.39
N LEU A 450 -15.55 13.24 -11.08
CA LEU A 450 -14.33 12.55 -10.64
C LEU A 450 -13.06 13.39 -10.88
N TRP A 451 -13.10 14.32 -11.82
CA TRP A 451 -11.97 15.18 -12.18
C TRP A 451 -12.07 16.53 -11.48
N PRO A 452 -11.01 17.03 -10.81
CA PRO A 452 -9.62 16.57 -10.75
C PRO A 452 -9.39 15.47 -9.72
N ALA A 453 -8.46 14.56 -10.02
CA ALA A 453 -8.16 13.37 -9.23
C ALA A 453 -7.52 13.65 -7.84
N ASP A 454 -7.19 14.91 -7.53
CA ASP A 454 -6.43 15.32 -6.34
C ASP A 454 -7.29 15.69 -5.12
N ARG A 455 -8.56 15.27 -5.08
CA ARG A 455 -9.47 15.58 -3.96
C ARG A 455 -9.11 14.91 -2.63
N GLY A 456 -7.96 14.25 -2.52
CA GLY A 456 -7.52 13.57 -1.30
C GLY A 456 -8.31 12.28 -0.99
N ASP A 457 -9.16 11.83 -1.91
CA ASP A 457 -9.92 10.58 -1.79
C ASP A 457 -9.37 9.53 -2.76
N GLU A 458 -8.55 8.63 -2.25
CA GLU A 458 -7.90 7.58 -3.05
C GLU A 458 -8.90 6.63 -3.75
N ARG A 459 -10.10 6.44 -3.20
CA ARG A 459 -11.13 5.59 -3.80
C ARG A 459 -11.78 6.24 -5.01
N LEU A 460 -12.03 7.54 -4.94
CA LEU A 460 -12.49 8.30 -6.11
C LEU A 460 -11.41 8.37 -7.18
N ALA A 461 -10.15 8.54 -6.81
CA ALA A 461 -9.03 8.45 -7.74
C ALA A 461 -8.95 7.08 -8.40
N THR A 462 -9.17 6.00 -7.64
CA THR A 462 -9.25 4.63 -8.17
C THR A 462 -10.42 4.45 -9.14
N LEU A 463 -11.60 4.95 -8.77
CA LEU A 463 -12.75 4.93 -9.68
C LEU A 463 -12.48 5.73 -10.95
N GLY A 464 -11.77 6.87 -10.85
CA GLY A 464 -11.35 7.67 -12.00
C GLY A 464 -10.42 6.89 -12.95
N ARG A 465 -9.41 6.20 -12.42
CA ARG A 465 -8.52 5.33 -13.23
C ARG A 465 -9.29 4.18 -13.88
N LEU A 466 -10.18 3.54 -13.12
CA LEU A 466 -11.05 2.49 -13.65
C LEU A 466 -11.97 3.03 -14.76
N ALA A 467 -12.56 4.21 -14.55
CA ALA A 467 -13.40 4.85 -15.56
C ALA A 467 -12.63 5.11 -16.85
N GLN A 468 -11.40 5.62 -16.76
CA GLN A 468 -10.53 5.84 -17.92
C GLN A 468 -10.33 4.53 -18.70
N SER A 469 -9.95 3.46 -18.03
CA SER A 469 -9.72 2.14 -18.65
C SER A 469 -10.99 1.58 -19.28
N ARG A 470 -12.10 1.55 -18.54
CA ARG A 470 -13.37 0.98 -19.03
C ARG A 470 -14.01 1.79 -20.17
N ILE A 471 -13.95 3.11 -20.09
CA ILE A 471 -14.45 3.98 -21.17
C ILE A 471 -13.58 3.83 -22.40
N ALA A 472 -12.25 3.78 -22.27
CA ALA A 472 -11.37 3.50 -23.39
C ALA A 472 -11.75 2.18 -24.10
N ALA A 473 -11.95 1.09 -23.34
CA ALA A 473 -12.36 -0.19 -23.91
C ALA A 473 -13.72 -0.11 -24.62
N LYS A 474 -14.70 0.59 -24.03
CA LYS A 474 -16.03 0.78 -24.65
C LYS A 474 -15.98 1.66 -25.91
N LEU A 475 -15.11 2.68 -25.94
CA LEU A 475 -14.87 3.52 -27.12
C LEU A 475 -14.20 2.71 -28.26
N VAL A 476 -13.23 1.85 -27.93
CA VAL A 476 -12.66 0.92 -28.94
C VAL A 476 -13.74 0.03 -29.52
N ALA A 477 -14.59 -0.56 -28.70
CA ALA A 477 -15.68 -1.41 -29.14
C ALA A 477 -16.73 -0.64 -30.00
N ARG A 478 -16.90 0.67 -29.75
CA ARG A 478 -17.75 1.58 -30.52
C ARG A 478 -17.10 2.03 -31.85
N GLY A 479 -15.82 1.69 -32.09
CA GLY A 479 -15.09 2.10 -33.30
C GLY A 479 -14.40 3.45 -33.19
N GLU A 480 -14.19 3.98 -31.96
CA GLU A 480 -13.56 5.27 -31.68
C GLU A 480 -12.20 5.10 -30.97
N PRO A 481 -11.22 4.37 -31.58
CA PRO A 481 -9.94 4.06 -30.89
C PRO A 481 -9.10 5.31 -30.60
N LEU A 482 -9.23 6.39 -31.38
CA LEU A 482 -8.47 7.61 -31.16
C LEU A 482 -8.99 8.41 -29.95
N ALA A 483 -10.31 8.45 -29.76
CA ALA A 483 -10.90 9.01 -28.54
C ALA A 483 -10.53 8.15 -27.31
N ALA A 484 -10.55 6.82 -27.44
CA ALA A 484 -10.10 5.89 -26.41
C ALA A 484 -8.64 6.14 -26.00
N ALA A 485 -7.77 6.45 -26.95
CA ALA A 485 -6.36 6.73 -26.71
C ALA A 485 -6.14 7.94 -25.79
N CYS A 486 -7.05 8.91 -25.76
CA CYS A 486 -6.98 10.05 -24.82
C CYS A 486 -7.24 9.65 -23.36
N PHE A 487 -7.96 8.55 -23.12
CA PHE A 487 -8.19 7.99 -21.78
C PHE A 487 -7.11 6.99 -21.34
N SER A 488 -6.36 6.43 -22.30
CA SER A 488 -5.31 5.46 -21.98
C SER A 488 -4.12 6.16 -21.32
N GLY A 489 -3.61 5.59 -20.21
CA GLY A 489 -2.36 6.00 -19.60
C GLY A 489 -1.14 5.70 -20.50
N ASP A 490 -1.23 4.64 -21.28
CA ASP A 490 -0.18 4.17 -22.20
C ASP A 490 -0.68 4.12 -23.65
N LEU A 491 -0.39 5.17 -24.37
CA LEU A 491 -0.67 5.25 -25.82
C LEU A 491 0.15 4.26 -26.64
N GLY A 492 1.30 3.82 -26.13
CA GLY A 492 2.15 2.86 -26.81
C GLY A 492 1.51 1.48 -27.01
N THR A 493 0.48 1.14 -26.23
CA THR A 493 -0.31 -0.08 -26.45
C THR A 493 -1.33 0.07 -27.60
N MET A 494 -1.76 1.29 -27.87
CA MET A 494 -2.82 1.61 -28.86
C MET A 494 -2.27 2.15 -30.17
N VAL A 495 -1.08 2.77 -30.13
CA VAL A 495 -0.39 3.38 -31.27
C VAL A 495 0.87 2.57 -31.55
N THR A 496 0.75 1.58 -32.42
CA THR A 496 1.82 0.60 -32.69
C THR A 496 2.55 0.87 -34.01
N ASP A 497 2.05 1.78 -34.84
CA ASP A 497 2.71 2.18 -36.09
C ASP A 497 2.66 3.71 -36.32
N ALA A 498 3.55 4.19 -37.19
CA ALA A 498 3.71 5.62 -37.46
C ALA A 498 2.48 6.25 -38.14
N SER A 499 1.68 5.48 -38.88
CA SER A 499 0.47 5.97 -39.56
C SER A 499 -0.66 6.19 -38.53
N GLN A 500 -0.75 5.34 -37.52
CA GLN A 500 -1.70 5.54 -36.41
C GLN A 500 -1.31 6.79 -35.60
N ALA A 501 -0.03 7.00 -35.33
CA ALA A 501 0.45 8.22 -34.66
C ALA A 501 0.10 9.49 -35.47
N ALA A 502 0.27 9.48 -36.80
CA ALA A 502 -0.11 10.59 -37.65
C ALA A 502 -1.61 10.89 -37.61
N ARG A 503 -2.45 9.84 -37.72
CA ARG A 503 -3.90 9.98 -37.60
C ARG A 503 -4.33 10.51 -36.21
N PHE A 504 -3.57 10.18 -35.17
CA PHE A 504 -3.86 10.71 -33.83
C PHE A 504 -3.56 12.21 -33.74
N VAL A 505 -2.50 12.71 -34.39
CA VAL A 505 -2.24 14.16 -34.51
C VAL A 505 -3.42 14.87 -35.21
N GLU A 506 -3.88 14.30 -36.35
CA GLU A 506 -5.02 14.84 -37.11
C GLU A 506 -6.29 14.87 -36.24
N PHE A 507 -6.53 13.80 -35.49
CA PHE A 507 -7.68 13.71 -34.58
C PHE A 507 -7.68 14.78 -33.47
N ILE A 508 -6.51 15.06 -32.89
CA ILE A 508 -6.38 16.11 -31.86
C ILE A 508 -6.63 17.51 -32.43
N ASP A 509 -6.28 17.74 -33.69
CA ASP A 509 -6.44 19.03 -34.35
C ASP A 509 -7.88 19.21 -34.92
N ALA A 510 -8.68 18.16 -35.02
CA ALA A 510 -10.03 18.22 -35.55
C ALA A 510 -11.06 18.68 -34.50
N PRO A 511 -12.13 19.38 -34.89
CA PRO A 511 -13.23 19.71 -34.00
C PRO A 511 -13.90 18.41 -33.45
N PRO A 512 -14.27 18.35 -32.17
CA PRO A 512 -14.93 17.19 -31.60
C PRO A 512 -16.30 16.95 -32.22
N THR A 513 -16.69 15.71 -32.47
CA THR A 513 -17.97 15.28 -33.02
C THR A 513 -19.04 15.01 -31.97
N GLY A 514 -18.68 14.98 -30.68
CA GLY A 514 -19.60 14.72 -29.56
C GLY A 514 -19.03 15.15 -28.22
N VAL A 515 -19.87 15.16 -27.18
CA VAL A 515 -19.50 15.66 -25.84
C VAL A 515 -18.45 14.79 -25.17
N LEU A 516 -18.47 13.48 -25.35
CA LEU A 516 -17.46 12.58 -24.77
C LEU A 516 -16.11 12.72 -25.48
N GLN A 517 -16.11 12.94 -26.80
CA GLN A 517 -14.89 13.24 -27.54
C GLN A 517 -14.32 14.61 -27.13
N ALA A 518 -15.17 15.62 -26.93
CA ALA A 518 -14.76 16.94 -26.45
C ALA A 518 -14.11 16.84 -25.07
N PHE A 519 -14.70 16.07 -24.17
CA PHE A 519 -14.13 15.80 -22.86
C PHE A 519 -12.77 15.08 -22.99
N ALA A 520 -12.70 14.02 -23.81
CA ALA A 520 -11.48 13.26 -24.07
C ALA A 520 -10.35 14.17 -24.57
N LEU A 521 -10.63 15.05 -25.53
CA LEU A 521 -9.64 16.00 -26.08
C LEU A 521 -9.21 17.05 -25.06
N THR A 522 -10.15 17.56 -24.24
CA THR A 522 -9.85 18.57 -23.19
C THR A 522 -8.92 17.98 -22.12
N HIS A 523 -9.11 16.73 -21.75
CA HIS A 523 -8.36 16.03 -20.72
C HIS A 523 -7.28 15.10 -21.27
N CYS A 524 -7.11 15.03 -22.57
CA CYS A 524 -5.99 14.35 -23.20
C CYS A 524 -4.71 15.07 -22.82
N ALA A 525 -4.03 14.60 -21.74
CA ALA A 525 -2.80 15.18 -21.21
C ALA A 525 -1.62 15.11 -22.21
N ARG A 526 -1.90 15.18 -23.51
CA ARG A 526 -0.97 14.93 -24.60
C ARG A 526 -0.82 16.17 -25.45
N SER A 527 0.35 16.80 -25.34
CA SER A 527 0.67 17.90 -26.25
C SER A 527 0.88 17.36 -27.67
N ARG A 528 0.63 18.20 -28.67
CA ARG A 528 0.96 17.87 -30.08
C ARG A 528 2.43 17.45 -30.24
N GLU A 529 3.31 18.06 -29.46
CA GLU A 529 4.75 17.70 -29.43
C GLU A 529 4.96 16.28 -28.90
N SER A 530 4.28 15.91 -27.80
CA SER A 530 4.38 14.55 -27.25
C SER A 530 3.91 13.47 -28.25
N ILE A 531 2.87 13.77 -29.05
CA ILE A 531 2.40 12.83 -30.08
C ILE A 531 3.37 12.74 -31.25
N ARG A 532 3.97 13.86 -31.67
CA ARG A 532 5.05 13.85 -32.67
C ARG A 532 6.26 13.04 -32.18
N GLN A 533 6.63 13.22 -30.92
CA GLN A 533 7.71 12.39 -30.34
C GLN A 533 7.32 10.91 -30.34
N LEU A 534 6.07 10.56 -30.04
CA LEU A 534 5.57 9.19 -30.16
C LEU A 534 5.70 8.69 -31.60
N GLN A 535 5.30 9.47 -32.60
CA GLN A 535 5.45 9.11 -34.02
C GLN A 535 6.92 8.81 -34.38
N GLY A 536 7.85 9.67 -33.93
CA GLY A 536 9.27 9.46 -34.14
C GLY A 536 9.82 8.23 -33.42
N LEU A 537 9.36 7.98 -32.19
CA LEU A 537 9.73 6.79 -31.41
C LEU A 537 9.20 5.51 -32.05
N VAL A 538 7.93 5.48 -32.43
CA VAL A 538 7.36 4.31 -33.13
C VAL A 538 8.13 4.03 -34.42
N ALA A 539 8.45 5.06 -35.24
CA ALA A 539 9.30 4.91 -36.40
C ALA A 539 10.68 4.31 -36.04
N LEU A 540 11.30 4.80 -34.96
CA LEU A 540 12.57 4.31 -34.45
C LEU A 540 12.53 2.82 -34.10
N TYR A 541 11.54 2.42 -33.32
CA TYR A 541 11.38 1.04 -32.84
C TYR A 541 10.94 0.07 -33.93
N THR A 542 10.26 0.54 -34.97
CA THR A 542 9.88 -0.25 -36.14
C THR A 542 10.96 -0.29 -37.23
N GLY A 543 12.08 0.45 -37.03
CA GLY A 543 13.25 0.43 -37.92
C GLY A 543 13.24 1.48 -39.02
N ASP A 544 12.28 2.38 -39.09
CA ASP A 544 12.32 3.54 -40.00
C ASP A 544 13.20 4.65 -39.40
N LEU A 545 14.50 4.46 -39.52
CA LEU A 545 15.52 5.36 -38.98
C LEU A 545 15.53 6.73 -39.67
N SER A 546 15.07 6.81 -40.91
CA SER A 546 14.97 8.07 -41.65
C SER A 546 13.86 8.98 -41.07
N GLN A 547 12.67 8.42 -40.88
CA GLN A 547 11.56 9.13 -40.29
C GLN A 547 11.84 9.46 -38.81
N ALA A 548 12.43 8.53 -38.08
CA ALA A 548 12.83 8.76 -36.68
C ALA A 548 13.81 9.94 -36.57
N ALA A 549 14.83 10.00 -37.45
CA ALA A 549 15.80 11.09 -37.44
C ALA A 549 15.18 12.44 -37.85
N ALA A 550 14.23 12.44 -38.79
CA ALA A 550 13.52 13.65 -39.20
C ALA A 550 12.67 14.22 -38.07
N VAL A 551 12.03 13.38 -37.26
CA VAL A 551 11.12 13.80 -36.18
C VAL A 551 11.87 14.06 -34.87
N LEU A 552 12.76 13.17 -34.46
CA LEU A 552 13.44 13.22 -33.15
C LEU A 552 14.83 13.88 -33.23
N GLY A 553 15.37 14.10 -34.42
CA GLY A 553 16.75 14.59 -34.60
C GLY A 553 16.98 16.04 -34.24
N THR A 554 15.94 16.83 -33.93
CA THR A 554 16.04 18.28 -33.71
C THR A 554 15.48 18.74 -32.34
N GLY A 555 15.03 17.80 -31.49
CA GLY A 555 14.36 18.11 -30.22
C GLY A 555 15.30 18.47 -29.05
N GLN A 556 14.76 19.13 -28.02
CA GLN A 556 15.42 19.20 -26.70
C GLN A 556 15.22 17.90 -25.96
N ASP A 557 16.30 17.24 -25.53
CA ASP A 557 16.28 15.82 -25.32
C ASP A 557 16.76 15.33 -23.96
N ALA A 558 16.14 14.23 -23.51
CA ALA A 558 16.64 13.42 -22.43
C ALA A 558 18.08 12.92 -22.74
N ARG A 559 18.94 12.96 -21.73
CA ARG A 559 20.28 12.37 -21.81
C ARG A 559 20.18 10.88 -21.55
N LEU A 560 20.80 10.06 -22.41
CA LEU A 560 20.94 8.63 -22.17
C LEU A 560 21.95 8.39 -21.05
N LEU A 561 21.58 7.52 -20.09
CA LEU A 561 22.38 7.26 -18.90
C LEU A 561 23.59 6.36 -19.16
N ALA A 562 23.59 5.63 -20.29
CA ALA A 562 24.63 4.70 -20.68
C ALA A 562 24.97 4.86 -22.16
N ASP A 563 26.18 4.39 -22.61
CA ASP A 563 26.49 4.31 -24.02
C ASP A 563 25.67 3.20 -24.71
N PRO A 564 24.70 3.56 -25.58
CA PRO A 564 23.81 2.58 -26.20
C PRO A 564 24.48 1.72 -27.26
N PHE A 565 25.74 1.98 -27.60
CA PHE A 565 26.51 1.21 -28.61
C PHE A 565 27.46 0.17 -28.01
N VAL A 566 27.45 0.03 -26.68
CA VAL A 566 28.25 -0.99 -25.99
C VAL A 566 27.53 -2.34 -25.99
N SER A 567 28.15 -3.36 -26.64
CA SER A 567 27.64 -4.73 -26.56
C SER A 567 28.12 -5.41 -25.28
N ARG A 568 27.18 -5.90 -24.46
CA ARG A 568 27.45 -6.59 -23.19
C ARG A 568 27.05 -8.05 -23.25
N ILE A 569 27.76 -8.91 -22.53
CA ILE A 569 27.39 -10.30 -22.33
C ILE A 569 26.20 -10.38 -21.36
N LYS A 570 26.29 -9.69 -20.20
CA LYS A 570 25.18 -9.50 -19.27
C LYS A 570 24.61 -8.12 -19.45
N ASP A 571 23.33 -8.05 -19.72
CA ASP A 571 22.63 -6.77 -19.71
C ASP A 571 22.46 -6.29 -18.26
N CYS A 572 22.64 -5.00 -18.06
CA CYS A 572 22.46 -4.36 -16.77
C CYS A 572 21.87 -2.97 -17.02
N HIS A 573 20.66 -2.76 -16.55
CA HIS A 573 19.91 -1.55 -16.85
C HIS A 573 20.50 -0.30 -16.19
N ASP A 574 21.15 -0.44 -15.04
CA ASP A 574 21.58 0.69 -14.21
C ASP A 574 23.10 0.73 -13.97
N CYS A 575 23.83 -0.27 -14.42
CA CYS A 575 25.28 -0.40 -14.16
C CYS A 575 26.12 0.75 -14.73
N ASP A 576 25.70 1.32 -15.85
CA ASP A 576 26.48 2.32 -16.58
C ASP A 576 26.25 3.74 -16.09
N ALA A 577 25.16 3.98 -15.34
CA ALA A 577 24.83 5.29 -14.81
C ALA A 577 25.92 5.84 -13.86
N ALA A 578 26.67 4.94 -13.22
CA ALA A 578 27.74 5.27 -12.27
C ALA A 578 29.14 5.38 -12.94
N ASP A 579 29.31 5.03 -14.22
CA ASP A 579 30.60 5.12 -14.91
C ASP A 579 30.81 6.51 -15.53
N PRO A 580 31.66 7.37 -14.95
CA PRO A 580 31.90 8.71 -15.46
C PRO A 580 32.66 8.74 -16.81
N LYS A 581 33.16 7.60 -17.27
CA LYS A 581 33.96 7.49 -18.51
C LYS A 581 33.16 7.05 -19.72
N HIS A 582 31.89 6.67 -19.58
CA HIS A 582 31.08 6.27 -20.72
C HIS A 582 30.75 7.46 -21.61
N LYS A 583 30.65 7.21 -22.91
CA LYS A 583 30.25 8.23 -23.89
C LYS A 583 28.75 8.51 -23.72
N THR A 584 28.41 9.77 -23.50
CA THR A 584 27.01 10.21 -23.34
C THR A 584 26.43 10.64 -24.68
N TYR A 585 25.14 10.35 -24.86
CA TYR A 585 24.32 10.78 -25.97
C TYR A 585 23.05 11.48 -25.47
N THR A 586 22.55 12.48 -26.20
CA THR A 586 21.15 12.84 -26.10
C THR A 586 20.33 11.89 -26.98
N ARG A 587 19.00 11.84 -26.78
CA ARG A 587 18.12 11.05 -27.64
C ARG A 587 18.30 11.41 -29.11
N SER A 588 18.33 12.68 -29.43
CA SER A 588 18.54 13.21 -30.78
C SER A 588 19.86 12.73 -31.37
N GLN A 589 20.99 12.90 -30.65
CA GLN A 589 22.30 12.43 -31.09
C GLN A 589 22.32 10.91 -31.33
N PHE A 590 21.65 10.15 -30.49
CA PHE A 590 21.55 8.70 -30.63
C PHE A 590 20.78 8.31 -31.89
N VAL A 591 19.61 8.90 -32.12
CA VAL A 591 18.79 8.61 -33.32
C VAL A 591 19.51 9.02 -34.60
N GLN A 592 20.14 10.20 -34.63
CA GLN A 592 20.96 10.62 -35.75
C GLN A 592 22.13 9.67 -36.00
N ARG A 593 22.80 9.16 -34.96
CA ARG A 593 23.88 8.18 -35.07
C ARG A 593 23.40 6.86 -35.67
N LEU A 594 22.23 6.36 -35.27
CA LEU A 594 21.64 5.14 -35.84
C LEU A 594 21.36 5.32 -37.34
N ALA A 595 20.72 6.40 -37.74
CA ALA A 595 20.45 6.71 -39.15
C ALA A 595 21.75 6.83 -39.97
N LYS A 596 22.75 7.53 -39.42
CA LYS A 596 24.07 7.65 -40.05
C LYS A 596 24.76 6.30 -40.16
N LEU A 597 24.71 5.43 -39.17
CA LEU A 597 25.31 4.09 -39.24
C LEU A 597 24.69 3.25 -40.36
N ALA A 598 23.36 3.31 -40.52
CA ALA A 598 22.68 2.62 -41.60
C ALA A 598 23.18 3.10 -42.98
N THR A 599 23.18 4.41 -43.22
CA THR A 599 23.65 5.02 -44.45
C THR A 599 25.14 4.71 -44.74
N GLU A 600 25.99 4.82 -43.72
CA GLU A 600 27.41 4.54 -43.84
C GLU A 600 27.70 3.06 -44.09
N ALA A 601 26.89 2.14 -43.55
CA ALA A 601 27.03 0.71 -43.79
C ALA A 601 26.75 0.38 -45.27
N ASP A 602 25.78 1.05 -45.86
CA ASP A 602 25.45 0.85 -47.29
C ASP A 602 26.50 1.48 -48.24
N ALA A 603 27.03 2.65 -47.83
CA ALA A 603 28.02 3.38 -48.63
C ALA A 603 29.46 2.84 -48.52
N GLN A 604 29.80 2.06 -47.50
CA GLN A 604 31.18 1.62 -47.21
C GLN A 604 31.26 0.08 -47.05
N PRO A 605 31.24 -0.70 -48.12
CA PRO A 605 31.19 -2.18 -48.03
C PRO A 605 32.29 -2.80 -47.17
N ALA A 606 33.51 -2.25 -47.19
CA ALA A 606 34.63 -2.75 -46.38
C ALA A 606 34.42 -2.63 -44.85
N LYS A 607 33.59 -1.72 -44.42
CA LYS A 607 33.25 -1.47 -43.00
C LYS A 607 31.80 -1.82 -42.66
N ALA A 608 31.04 -2.31 -43.62
CA ALA A 608 29.62 -2.55 -43.48
C ALA A 608 29.27 -3.47 -42.29
N ALA A 609 29.97 -4.57 -42.14
CA ALA A 609 29.76 -5.53 -41.05
C ALA A 609 29.94 -4.88 -39.68
N GLN A 610 30.99 -4.10 -39.45
CA GLN A 610 31.25 -3.44 -38.18
C GLN A 610 30.20 -2.36 -37.87
N LYS A 611 29.81 -1.55 -38.89
CA LYS A 611 28.80 -0.50 -38.75
C LYS A 611 27.42 -1.07 -38.46
N ARG A 612 27.05 -2.17 -39.13
CA ARG A 612 25.80 -2.88 -38.87
C ARG A 612 25.78 -3.51 -37.48
N PHE A 613 26.93 -4.00 -36.99
CA PHE A 613 27.03 -4.51 -35.63
C PHE A 613 26.79 -3.38 -34.60
N GLU A 614 27.38 -2.20 -34.79
CA GLU A 614 27.15 -1.02 -33.95
C GLU A 614 25.68 -0.58 -34.02
N LEU A 615 25.10 -0.52 -35.24
CA LEU A 615 23.69 -0.21 -35.44
C LEU A 615 22.77 -1.20 -34.70
N ALA A 616 22.99 -2.51 -34.91
CA ALA A 616 22.20 -3.55 -34.26
C ALA A 616 22.29 -3.49 -32.73
N THR A 617 23.50 -3.17 -32.23
CA THR A 617 23.71 -3.01 -30.76
C THR A 617 22.90 -1.81 -30.22
N GLY A 618 22.90 -0.68 -30.92
CA GLY A 618 22.08 0.46 -30.55
C GLY A 618 20.57 0.15 -30.55
N LEU A 619 20.10 -0.53 -31.61
CA LEU A 619 18.70 -0.96 -31.73
C LEU A 619 18.28 -1.95 -30.64
N TYR A 620 19.16 -2.86 -30.21
CA TYR A 620 18.91 -3.75 -29.09
C TYR A 620 18.87 -2.99 -27.78
N ASN A 621 19.88 -2.14 -27.54
CA ASN A 621 20.02 -1.46 -26.24
C ASN A 621 18.91 -0.45 -25.95
N MET A 622 18.24 0.12 -26.96
CA MET A 622 17.10 1.01 -26.73
C MET A 622 15.82 0.27 -26.30
N THR A 623 15.77 -1.07 -26.48
CA THR A 623 14.61 -1.86 -26.05
C THR A 623 14.55 -2.05 -24.54
N TRP A 624 13.45 -2.61 -24.03
CA TRP A 624 13.28 -3.01 -22.64
C TRP A 624 14.44 -3.87 -22.11
N TYR A 625 15.06 -4.69 -22.97
CA TYR A 625 16.10 -5.63 -22.60
C TYR A 625 17.49 -5.01 -22.47
N GLY A 626 17.69 -3.83 -23.04
CA GLY A 626 18.98 -3.17 -23.06
C GLY A 626 19.16 -2.07 -22.01
N ASN A 627 20.30 -1.38 -22.05
CA ASN A 627 20.66 -0.32 -21.11
C ASN A 627 20.31 1.10 -21.60
N GLY A 628 19.72 1.24 -22.78
CA GLY A 628 19.34 2.51 -23.39
C GLY A 628 17.86 2.87 -23.24
N ARG A 629 17.16 2.32 -22.27
CA ARG A 629 15.72 2.56 -22.01
C ARG A 629 15.35 4.04 -21.85
N ALA A 630 16.30 4.88 -21.43
CA ALA A 630 16.11 6.33 -21.37
C ALA A 630 15.71 6.94 -22.74
N THR A 631 15.82 6.19 -23.84
CA THR A 631 15.34 6.58 -25.18
C THR A 631 13.84 6.87 -25.18
N TYR A 632 13.03 6.12 -24.41
CA TYR A 632 11.59 6.32 -24.31
C TYR A 632 11.12 6.88 -22.95
N TRP A 633 11.98 6.94 -21.94
CA TRP A 633 11.59 7.50 -20.63
C TRP A 633 11.11 8.95 -20.75
N GLY A 634 10.08 9.29 -20.00
CA GLY A 634 9.45 10.61 -20.04
C GLY A 634 8.69 10.90 -21.35
N THR A 635 8.37 9.87 -22.13
CA THR A 635 7.55 9.95 -23.35
C THR A 635 6.21 9.24 -23.17
N LEU A 636 5.49 9.06 -24.26
CA LEU A 636 4.21 8.32 -24.27
C LEU A 636 4.40 6.80 -24.43
N LEU A 637 5.62 6.31 -24.60
CA LEU A 637 5.94 4.89 -24.52
C LEU A 637 6.32 4.52 -23.09
N SER A 638 5.88 3.35 -22.66
CA SER A 638 6.19 2.78 -21.35
C SER A 638 6.91 1.44 -21.49
N ASP A 639 7.37 0.91 -20.37
CA ASP A 639 7.92 -0.43 -20.26
C ASP A 639 6.93 -1.53 -20.70
N GLY A 640 5.61 -1.27 -20.62
CA GLY A 640 4.55 -2.18 -21.08
C GLY A 640 4.20 -2.09 -22.56
N SER A 641 4.81 -1.16 -23.30
CA SER A 641 4.50 -0.98 -24.70
C SER A 641 5.09 -2.11 -25.57
N PRO A 642 4.29 -2.78 -26.42
CA PRO A 642 4.81 -3.84 -27.31
C PRO A 642 5.96 -3.39 -28.22
N VAL A 643 6.00 -2.12 -28.62
CA VAL A 643 7.06 -1.60 -29.49
C VAL A 643 8.40 -1.49 -28.77
N THR A 644 8.43 -1.22 -27.46
CA THR A 644 9.67 -1.15 -26.69
C THR A 644 10.30 -2.54 -26.45
N HIS A 645 9.55 -3.60 -26.64
CA HIS A 645 9.98 -4.99 -26.52
C HIS A 645 10.38 -5.61 -27.87
N ASP A 646 10.13 -4.94 -28.99
CA ASP A 646 10.42 -5.50 -30.31
C ASP A 646 11.93 -5.47 -30.61
N VAL A 647 12.54 -6.65 -30.62
CA VAL A 647 13.96 -6.86 -30.97
C VAL A 647 14.19 -7.22 -32.45
N LYS A 648 13.14 -7.32 -33.27
CA LYS A 648 13.24 -7.74 -34.68
C LYS A 648 14.13 -6.81 -35.50
N PRO A 649 14.09 -5.46 -35.37
CA PRO A 649 15.01 -4.59 -36.10
C PRO A 649 16.48 -4.88 -35.78
N ALA A 650 16.83 -5.09 -34.51
CA ALA A 650 18.18 -5.47 -34.09
C ALA A 650 18.60 -6.83 -34.66
N MET A 651 17.69 -7.83 -34.61
CA MET A 651 17.93 -9.16 -35.17
C MET A 651 18.24 -9.11 -36.68
N ALA A 652 17.50 -8.30 -37.42
CA ALA A 652 17.71 -8.15 -38.87
C ALA A 652 19.11 -7.63 -39.16
N GLU A 653 19.57 -6.62 -38.43
CA GLU A 653 20.90 -6.07 -38.61
C GLU A 653 22.00 -7.04 -38.15
N TYR A 654 21.85 -7.76 -37.03
CA TYR A 654 22.81 -8.80 -36.62
C TYR A 654 22.93 -9.93 -37.66
N ARG A 655 21.84 -10.34 -38.34
CA ARG A 655 21.89 -11.33 -39.43
C ARG A 655 22.70 -10.82 -40.60
N LYS A 656 22.49 -9.55 -41.01
CA LYS A 656 23.32 -8.92 -42.05
C LYS A 656 24.82 -8.88 -41.68
N VAL A 657 25.16 -8.69 -40.41
CA VAL A 657 26.55 -8.78 -39.95
C VAL A 657 27.13 -10.16 -40.26
N LEU A 658 26.40 -11.24 -39.97
CA LEU A 658 26.85 -12.62 -40.21
C LEU A 658 27.01 -12.93 -41.68
N GLU A 659 26.20 -12.32 -42.55
CA GLU A 659 26.31 -12.46 -44.00
C GLU A 659 27.55 -11.74 -44.58
N LEU A 660 27.92 -10.60 -43.97
CA LEU A 660 28.95 -9.71 -44.48
C LEU A 660 30.36 -9.99 -43.92
N THR A 661 30.44 -10.49 -42.67
CA THR A 661 31.74 -10.57 -42.00
C THR A 661 32.48 -11.86 -42.27
N LYS A 662 33.81 -11.73 -42.46
CA LYS A 662 34.76 -12.84 -42.42
C LYS A 662 35.53 -12.93 -41.12
N ASP A 663 35.37 -11.91 -40.25
CA ASP A 663 35.98 -11.88 -38.93
C ASP A 663 35.20 -12.79 -37.97
N ARG A 664 35.85 -13.86 -37.49
CA ARG A 664 35.27 -14.87 -36.63
C ARG A 664 34.91 -14.30 -35.23
N GLU A 665 35.66 -13.34 -34.74
CA GLU A 665 35.36 -12.70 -33.45
C GLU A 665 34.09 -11.82 -33.55
N LEU A 666 33.98 -11.04 -34.63
CA LEU A 666 32.76 -10.23 -34.89
C LEU A 666 31.55 -11.14 -35.12
N ALA A 667 31.73 -12.24 -35.87
CA ALA A 667 30.65 -13.21 -36.09
C ALA A 667 30.19 -13.87 -34.78
N ALA A 668 31.11 -14.24 -33.90
CA ALA A 668 30.77 -14.79 -32.57
C ALA A 668 29.99 -13.79 -31.73
N ARG A 669 30.39 -12.52 -31.74
CA ARG A 669 29.68 -11.43 -31.03
C ARG A 669 28.26 -11.22 -31.57
N ALA A 670 28.10 -11.17 -32.89
CA ALA A 670 26.79 -11.03 -33.54
C ALA A 670 25.88 -12.24 -33.25
N THR A 671 26.44 -13.45 -33.27
CA THR A 671 25.69 -14.68 -32.95
C THR A 671 25.21 -14.70 -31.53
N PHE A 672 26.02 -14.27 -30.55
CA PHE A 672 25.59 -14.19 -29.16
C PHE A 672 24.52 -13.09 -28.96
N ALA A 673 24.66 -11.93 -29.62
CA ALA A 673 23.65 -10.88 -29.59
C ALA A 673 22.31 -11.34 -30.17
N LEU A 674 22.35 -12.15 -31.26
CA LEU A 674 21.15 -12.82 -31.77
C LEU A 674 20.52 -13.77 -30.74
N ALA A 675 21.34 -14.52 -30.00
CA ALA A 675 20.83 -15.42 -28.97
C ALA A 675 20.11 -14.66 -27.83
N LYS A 676 20.58 -13.45 -27.49
CA LYS A 676 19.87 -12.57 -26.54
C LYS A 676 18.53 -12.12 -27.11
N CYS A 677 18.48 -11.76 -28.38
CA CYS A 677 17.21 -11.40 -29.03
C CYS A 677 16.26 -12.60 -29.11
N GLU A 678 16.74 -13.82 -29.37
CA GLU A 678 15.92 -15.05 -29.33
C GLU A 678 15.35 -15.31 -27.95
N LEU A 679 16.12 -15.05 -26.88
CA LEU A 679 15.67 -15.13 -25.50
C LEU A 679 14.59 -14.09 -25.21
N ALA A 680 14.77 -12.85 -25.63
CA ALA A 680 13.77 -11.79 -25.49
C ALA A 680 12.45 -12.17 -26.16
N GLN A 681 12.47 -12.65 -27.40
CA GLN A 681 11.28 -13.12 -28.11
C GLN A 681 10.60 -14.32 -27.44
N PHE A 682 11.37 -15.21 -26.84
CA PHE A 682 10.82 -16.34 -26.09
C PHE A 682 9.95 -15.88 -24.92
N TYR A 683 10.42 -14.91 -24.15
CA TYR A 683 9.65 -14.38 -23.02
C TYR A 683 8.43 -13.55 -23.46
N GLU A 684 8.53 -12.81 -24.55
CA GLU A 684 7.37 -12.08 -25.10
C GLU A 684 6.23 -13.02 -25.54
N THR A 685 6.56 -14.16 -26.11
CA THR A 685 5.55 -15.13 -26.56
C THR A 685 5.03 -16.02 -25.43
N ARG A 686 5.69 -16.05 -24.27
CA ARG A 686 5.38 -16.92 -23.14
C ARG A 686 5.60 -16.20 -21.80
N PRO A 687 4.87 -15.14 -21.50
CA PRO A 687 5.14 -14.24 -20.35
C PRO A 687 4.98 -14.91 -18.97
N GLN A 688 4.37 -16.11 -18.90
CA GLN A 688 4.21 -16.87 -17.65
C GLN A 688 5.23 -18.00 -17.49
N THR A 689 6.21 -18.08 -18.36
CA THR A 689 7.21 -19.15 -18.32
C THR A 689 8.36 -18.76 -17.39
N ASP A 690 8.79 -19.67 -16.52
CA ASP A 690 9.96 -19.49 -15.66
C ASP A 690 11.23 -19.32 -16.53
N GLU A 691 12.17 -18.46 -16.12
CA GLU A 691 13.47 -18.29 -16.77
C GLU A 691 14.23 -19.63 -16.97
N ARG A 692 13.95 -20.62 -16.15
CA ARG A 692 14.52 -21.99 -16.23
C ARG A 692 14.00 -22.79 -17.41
N ASP A 693 12.87 -22.39 -18.00
CA ASP A 693 12.22 -23.11 -19.11
C ASP A 693 12.74 -22.69 -20.48
N PHE A 694 13.67 -21.74 -20.54
CA PHE A 694 14.25 -21.32 -21.81
C PHE A 694 14.96 -22.47 -22.50
N VAL A 695 14.51 -22.78 -23.71
CA VAL A 695 15.16 -23.74 -24.62
C VAL A 695 16.08 -22.98 -25.54
N ALA A 696 17.39 -23.28 -25.54
CA ALA A 696 18.38 -22.62 -26.36
C ALA A 696 17.98 -22.60 -27.83
N GLY A 697 17.91 -21.41 -28.40
CA GLY A 697 17.59 -21.16 -29.79
C GLY A 697 18.72 -21.49 -30.75
N PRO A 698 18.51 -21.29 -32.07
CA PRO A 698 19.51 -21.55 -33.12
C PRO A 698 20.84 -20.82 -32.90
N ALA A 699 20.78 -19.58 -32.39
CA ALA A 699 21.99 -18.78 -32.20
C ALA A 699 22.92 -19.33 -31.12
N PHE A 700 22.39 -19.82 -29.97
CA PHE A 700 23.23 -20.51 -28.97
C PHE A 700 23.87 -21.78 -29.52
N LYS A 701 23.12 -22.56 -30.32
CA LYS A 701 23.65 -23.77 -30.98
C LYS A 701 24.77 -23.42 -31.94
N SER A 702 24.60 -22.37 -32.77
CA SER A 702 25.56 -21.85 -33.69
C SER A 702 26.82 -21.33 -33.00
N LEU A 703 26.68 -20.57 -31.90
CA LEU A 703 27.82 -20.09 -31.13
C LEU A 703 28.69 -21.26 -30.63
N ALA A 704 28.05 -22.29 -30.07
CA ALA A 704 28.74 -23.46 -29.52
C ALA A 704 29.40 -24.32 -30.58
N SER A 705 28.80 -24.48 -31.75
CA SER A 705 29.36 -25.36 -32.84
C SER A 705 30.35 -24.66 -33.71
N SER A 706 30.13 -23.39 -34.10
CA SER A 706 30.90 -22.71 -35.13
C SER A 706 31.96 -21.77 -34.56
N TYR A 707 31.84 -21.29 -33.32
CA TYR A 707 32.71 -20.25 -32.79
C TYR A 707 33.45 -20.63 -31.49
N ALA A 708 33.46 -21.89 -31.08
CA ALA A 708 34.13 -22.39 -29.87
C ALA A 708 35.61 -21.99 -29.71
N GLY A 709 36.34 -21.77 -30.85
CA GLY A 709 37.73 -21.36 -30.85
C GLY A 709 37.97 -19.85 -30.65
N THR A 710 36.93 -19.01 -30.62
CA THR A 710 37.06 -17.56 -30.50
C THR A 710 37.36 -17.12 -29.07
N LYS A 711 37.96 -15.92 -28.92
CA LYS A 711 38.16 -15.30 -27.60
C LYS A 711 36.82 -14.96 -26.98
N TYR A 712 35.92 -14.39 -27.77
CA TYR A 712 34.60 -13.99 -27.32
C TYR A 712 33.74 -15.17 -26.80
N TYR A 713 33.84 -16.35 -27.43
CA TYR A 713 33.19 -17.57 -26.94
C TYR A 713 33.60 -17.90 -25.48
N ARG A 714 34.92 -17.78 -25.20
CA ARG A 714 35.42 -18.03 -23.82
C ARG A 714 34.89 -17.00 -22.81
N GLU A 715 34.80 -15.74 -23.20
CA GLU A 715 34.21 -14.68 -22.38
C GLU A 715 32.73 -14.99 -22.10
N VAL A 716 31.94 -15.35 -23.11
CA VAL A 716 30.54 -15.74 -22.94
C VAL A 716 30.38 -16.95 -22.02
N LEU A 717 31.26 -17.97 -22.17
CA LEU A 717 31.21 -19.17 -21.33
C LEU A 717 31.50 -18.84 -19.84
N GLN A 718 32.31 -17.82 -19.57
CA GLN A 718 32.60 -17.37 -18.20
C GLN A 718 31.47 -16.55 -17.62
N GLU A 719 30.87 -15.64 -18.39
CA GLU A 719 29.95 -14.62 -17.89
C GLU A 719 28.47 -15.00 -18.02
N CYS A 720 28.10 -15.78 -19.06
CA CYS A 720 26.69 -16.13 -19.29
C CYS A 720 26.35 -17.49 -18.70
N GLY A 721 25.59 -17.48 -17.56
CA GLY A 721 25.15 -18.71 -16.88
C GLY A 721 24.26 -19.60 -17.75
N TYR A 722 23.39 -19.04 -18.56
CA TYR A 722 22.52 -19.78 -19.49
C TYR A 722 23.35 -20.53 -20.54
N PHE A 723 24.31 -19.85 -21.15
CA PHE A 723 25.18 -20.47 -22.16
C PHE A 723 26.07 -21.54 -21.54
N LYS A 724 26.64 -21.31 -20.37
CA LYS A 724 27.41 -22.30 -19.61
C LYS A 724 26.59 -23.57 -19.33
N THR A 725 25.33 -23.41 -18.86
CA THR A 725 24.44 -24.52 -18.62
C THR A 725 24.13 -25.29 -19.91
N PHE A 726 23.90 -24.57 -21.02
CA PHE A 726 23.64 -25.18 -22.30
C PHE A 726 24.85 -26.02 -22.82
N VAL A 727 26.07 -25.52 -22.70
CA VAL A 727 27.28 -26.22 -23.12
C VAL A 727 27.58 -27.43 -22.26
N ASN A 728 27.36 -27.34 -20.94
CA ASN A 728 27.60 -28.45 -20.00
C ASN A 728 26.54 -29.58 -20.06
N LYS A 729 25.38 -29.34 -20.66
CA LYS A 729 24.34 -30.36 -20.88
C LYS A 729 24.48 -31.09 -22.21
N ARG A 730 25.45 -30.71 -23.04
CA ARG A 730 25.83 -31.37 -24.30
C ARG A 730 26.93 -32.37 -24.07
#